data_729bdeaaba2e47dbd23f97794df383fa
#
_entry.id   729bdeaaba2e47dbd23f97794df383fa
#
_cell.length_a   1.000
_cell.length_b   1.000
_cell.length_c   1.000
_cell.angle_alpha   90.00
_cell.angle_beta   90.00
_cell.angle_gamma   90.00
#
_symmetry.space_group_name_H-M   'P 1'
#
loop_
_entity.id
_entity.type
_entity.pdbx_description
1 polymer ?
#
loop_
_entity_poly.entity_id
_entity_poly.type
_entity_poly.pdbx_seq_one_letter_code
_entity_poly.pdbx_strand_id
1 'polypeptide(L)'
;MNNILELKGSIYSKSNPNKPGPRNLPAKQSISLDHIKKIVKDLQTSLDEWESYTDYGVNPIINITYKKIVAKSNRAKKIFSFDENKECDPNYFVIGXRYADKNKKHIITYNISKQNLNETIEKIITVISMLENNFKTIDINFEGISYSFIADINANKYKKIFDNNKISKTTFVSLIVDCYYIENINCNYSDVLLEDNAIITFYKTNKNIVEILQEIGINLNNSKIIKDENFYLRIDELKIVKEKIPYLISMWVKDLNQIDLDQSLDYIDDSIKTTLKIHKPTNEPTIGVIDTIIVDHTQVYFHEWIDYHYENSKELEPILKEENPIHGLEVSSIIVNGPSFNPNLDDGCGFFRVRHFGVMGQNFTTFELIKKIRSIIENNQDIKVWNLSLGTKYEIKDNFISIEASILDDIQAEYDVIFVVSGTNKTSKESKNYKIGSPADSINSLVVNAVNDQQEPAFYTRKGIVLSFFNKPDLAYYGTCYVFESNNKVKKVQGTSYAAAWISRKLGYLINILGFSREVAKALLIHAAADSIKENHDFSFLGYGVVPIKINDIVYAKDNEIKFFINGSISEYETYTHTIPIPTETNKHPYLAKATLSYFPQCSRNQGVDYTNVELDLHFGRIDEDKKSIISINNNLQDEDKMLNLFEGDARNYFRKWDNIKYISDYSLKNVKPRKAYGDGFWGFSL
;
A
#
# COMPACT_ATOMS: atom_id res chain seq x y z
N MET A 1 25.13 -1.48 26.79
CA MET A 1 24.21 -1.70 25.66
C MET A 1 24.26 -3.17 25.25
N ASN A 2 23.12 -3.81 25.10
CA ASN A 2 22.99 -5.23 24.78
C ASN A 2 22.59 -5.40 23.31
N ASN A 3 23.05 -6.47 22.69
CA ASN A 3 22.62 -6.78 21.31
C ASN A 3 21.12 -7.08 21.28
N ILE A 4 20.49 -6.71 20.18
CA ILE A 4 19.12 -7.13 19.88
C ILE A 4 19.10 -8.65 19.71
N LEU A 5 18.10 -9.32 20.28
CA LEU A 5 18.01 -10.77 20.29
C LEU A 5 17.17 -11.26 19.09
N GLU A 6 17.71 -12.22 18.34
CA GLU A 6 16.90 -12.96 17.38
C GLU A 6 16.24 -14.14 18.08
N LEU A 7 14.92 -14.17 18.11
CA LEU A 7 14.18 -15.27 18.69
C LEU A 7 13.88 -16.31 17.61
N LYS A 8 14.30 -17.53 17.85
CA LYS A 8 14.11 -18.66 16.95
C LYS A 8 13.23 -19.71 17.62
N GLY A 9 12.58 -20.51 16.80
CA GLY A 9 11.59 -21.48 17.28
C GLY A 9 10.22 -20.85 17.34
N SER A 10 9.25 -21.60 16.94
CA SER A 10 7.90 -21.07 16.79
C SER A 10 6.88 -22.19 16.78
N ILE A 11 5.69 -21.87 17.19
CA ILE A 11 4.55 -22.77 17.08
C ILE A 11 3.66 -22.19 15.97
N TYR A 12 3.53 -22.95 14.90
CA TYR A 12 2.55 -22.65 13.85
C TYR A 12 1.33 -23.54 14.10
N SER A 13 0.19 -22.91 14.18
CA SER A 13 -1.09 -23.63 14.25
C SER A 13 -1.92 -23.23 13.04
N LYS A 14 -2.45 -24.21 12.35
CA LYS A 14 -3.35 -23.96 11.23
C LYS A 14 -4.78 -24.07 11.73
N SER A 15 -5.49 -22.96 11.71
CA SER A 15 -6.90 -22.96 12.05
C SER A 15 -7.71 -23.26 10.79
N ASN A 16 -8.65 -24.15 10.88
CA ASN A 16 -9.69 -24.19 9.87
C ASN A 16 -10.50 -22.91 9.98
N PRO A 17 -10.68 -22.18 8.87
CA PRO A 17 -11.50 -20.99 8.96
C PRO A 17 -12.87 -21.37 9.57
N ASN A 18 -13.26 -20.65 10.59
CA ASN A 18 -14.56 -20.84 11.22
C ASN A 18 -15.63 -20.77 10.12
N LYS A 19 -16.43 -21.81 9.99
CA LYS A 19 -17.55 -21.79 9.05
C LYS A 19 -18.45 -20.65 9.50
N PRO A 20 -18.66 -19.63 8.67
CA PRO A 20 -19.52 -18.54 9.07
C PRO A 20 -20.92 -19.05 9.37
N GLY A 21 -21.56 -18.50 10.36
CA GLY A 21 -22.96 -18.76 10.65
C GLY A 21 -23.87 -18.39 9.48
N PRO A 22 -25.15 -18.76 9.54
CA PRO A 22 -26.07 -18.41 8.44
C PRO A 22 -26.14 -16.90 8.26
N ARG A 23 -26.13 -16.47 7.00
CA ARG A 23 -26.17 -15.03 6.67
C ARG A 23 -27.48 -14.40 7.15
N ASN A 24 -27.40 -13.15 7.57
CA ASN A 24 -28.56 -12.36 7.96
C ASN A 24 -28.31 -10.88 7.61
N LEU A 25 -29.35 -10.09 7.63
CA LEU A 25 -29.24 -8.64 7.60
C LEU A 25 -28.58 -8.15 8.90
N PRO A 26 -27.96 -6.98 8.92
CA PRO A 26 -27.51 -6.41 10.20
C PRO A 26 -28.70 -6.20 11.14
N ALA A 27 -28.44 -6.33 12.44
CA ALA A 27 -29.46 -6.17 13.48
C ALA A 27 -30.24 -4.86 13.29
N LYS A 28 -31.57 -4.95 13.41
CA LYS A 28 -32.52 -3.82 13.27
C LYS A 28 -32.58 -3.23 11.85
N GLN A 29 -32.01 -3.92 10.84
CA GLN A 29 -32.07 -3.44 9.46
C GLN A 29 -33.13 -4.22 8.66
N SER A 30 -33.58 -3.60 7.58
CA SER A 30 -34.53 -4.20 6.63
C SER A 30 -34.19 -3.78 5.20
N ILE A 31 -34.74 -4.51 4.25
CA ILE A 31 -34.64 -4.20 2.82
C ILE A 31 -36.04 -4.23 2.20
N SER A 32 -36.38 -3.24 1.37
CA SER A 32 -37.66 -3.21 0.70
C SER A 32 -37.68 -4.12 -0.53
N LEU A 33 -38.84 -4.65 -0.85
CA LEU A 33 -39.05 -5.43 -2.07
C LEU A 33 -38.75 -4.58 -3.32
N ASP A 34 -39.09 -3.29 -3.29
CA ASP A 34 -38.83 -2.37 -4.40
C ASP A 34 -37.33 -2.22 -4.67
N HIS A 35 -36.52 -2.25 -3.62
CA HIS A 35 -35.05 -2.20 -3.82
C HIS A 35 -34.55 -3.48 -4.51
N ILE A 36 -35.09 -4.65 -4.15
CA ILE A 36 -34.71 -5.91 -4.82
C ILE A 36 -35.12 -5.86 -6.31
N LYS A 37 -36.34 -5.34 -6.60
CA LYS A 37 -36.82 -5.14 -7.96
C LYS A 37 -35.93 -4.18 -8.74
N LYS A 38 -35.48 -3.10 -8.09
CA LYS A 38 -34.53 -2.15 -8.68
C LYS A 38 -33.22 -2.87 -9.09
N ILE A 39 -32.66 -3.74 -8.24
CA ILE A 39 -31.44 -4.48 -8.55
C ILE A 39 -31.62 -5.37 -9.80
N VAL A 40 -32.80 -6.03 -9.93
CA VAL A 40 -33.11 -6.80 -11.15
C VAL A 40 -33.12 -5.89 -12.38
N LYS A 41 -33.79 -4.74 -12.27
CA LYS A 41 -33.86 -3.77 -13.37
C LYS A 41 -32.45 -3.27 -13.76
N ASP A 42 -31.61 -2.96 -12.75
CA ASP A 42 -30.23 -2.54 -12.97
C ASP A 42 -29.45 -3.62 -13.74
N LEU A 43 -29.61 -4.90 -13.37
CA LEU A 43 -28.94 -6.03 -14.04
C LEU A 43 -29.44 -6.18 -15.49
N GLN A 44 -30.74 -6.09 -15.73
CA GLN A 44 -31.33 -6.17 -17.09
C GLN A 44 -30.83 -5.03 -17.95
N THR A 45 -30.87 -3.80 -17.44
CA THR A 45 -30.36 -2.62 -18.15
C THR A 45 -28.86 -2.79 -18.49
N SER A 46 -28.08 -3.31 -17.52
CA SER A 46 -26.65 -3.55 -17.75
C SER A 46 -26.40 -4.58 -18.85
N LEU A 47 -27.22 -5.62 -18.92
CA LEU A 47 -27.13 -6.62 -19.99
C LEU A 47 -27.46 -6.00 -21.36
N ASP A 48 -28.57 -5.22 -21.44
CA ASP A 48 -28.97 -4.53 -22.67
C ASP A 48 -27.90 -3.55 -23.14
N GLU A 49 -27.33 -2.78 -22.21
CA GLU A 49 -26.23 -1.85 -22.50
C GLU A 49 -25.00 -2.61 -23.02
N TRP A 50 -24.64 -3.71 -22.37
CA TRP A 50 -23.50 -4.51 -22.78
C TRP A 50 -23.68 -5.07 -24.21
N GLU A 51 -24.87 -5.51 -24.54
CA GLU A 51 -25.19 -6.05 -25.87
C GLU A 51 -25.14 -4.99 -26.97
N SER A 52 -25.17 -3.71 -26.63
CA SER A 52 -25.00 -2.63 -27.60
C SER A 52 -23.54 -2.41 -28.03
N TYR A 53 -22.57 -2.92 -27.29
CA TYR A 53 -21.14 -2.78 -27.64
C TYR A 53 -20.74 -3.80 -28.72
N THR A 54 -19.72 -3.44 -29.50
CA THR A 54 -19.10 -4.38 -30.46
C THR A 54 -18.49 -5.57 -29.69
N ASP A 55 -18.79 -6.76 -30.15
CA ASP A 55 -18.32 -7.99 -29.50
C ASP A 55 -16.88 -8.31 -29.89
N TYR A 56 -15.95 -8.12 -28.96
CA TYR A 56 -14.54 -8.52 -29.08
C TYR A 56 -14.27 -9.81 -28.30
N GLY A 57 -15.30 -10.57 -27.93
CA GLY A 57 -15.16 -11.80 -27.15
C GLY A 57 -14.91 -11.57 -25.65
N VAL A 58 -15.09 -10.34 -25.18
CA VAL A 58 -14.95 -9.99 -23.77
C VAL A 58 -16.26 -10.26 -23.04
N ASN A 59 -16.20 -10.91 -21.91
CA ASN A 59 -17.37 -11.11 -21.05
C ASN A 59 -17.86 -9.76 -20.47
N PRO A 60 -19.16 -9.61 -20.17
CA PRO A 60 -19.69 -8.40 -19.56
C PRO A 60 -18.88 -7.90 -18.37
N ILE A 61 -18.63 -6.59 -18.37
CA ILE A 61 -17.97 -5.88 -17.27
C ILE A 61 -19.04 -5.12 -16.50
N ILE A 62 -19.31 -5.57 -15.28
CA ILE A 62 -20.42 -5.09 -14.45
C ILE A 62 -19.87 -4.48 -13.17
N ASN A 63 -20.32 -3.29 -12.85
CA ASN A 63 -19.96 -2.57 -11.63
C ASN A 63 -21.06 -2.73 -10.58
N ILE A 64 -20.68 -3.18 -9.40
CA ILE A 64 -21.55 -3.16 -8.22
C ILE A 64 -21.11 -2.01 -7.31
N THR A 65 -21.98 -1.01 -7.12
CA THR A 65 -21.77 0.05 -6.15
C THR A 65 -22.40 -0.38 -4.83
N TYR A 66 -21.57 -0.46 -3.79
CA TYR A 66 -22.02 -0.79 -2.44
C TYR A 66 -22.40 0.49 -1.68
N LYS A 67 -23.39 0.40 -0.80
CA LYS A 67 -23.88 1.54 0.03
C LYS A 67 -22.80 2.12 0.92
N LYS A 68 -21.78 1.30 1.26
CA LYS A 68 -20.64 1.65 2.12
C LYS A 68 -19.45 0.82 1.69
N ILE A 69 -18.30 1.02 2.33
CA ILE A 69 -17.20 0.06 2.25
C ILE A 69 -17.63 -1.16 3.06
N VAL A 70 -17.70 -2.32 2.43
CA VAL A 70 -18.16 -3.57 3.06
C VAL A 70 -17.00 -4.56 3.19
N ALA A 71 -16.98 -5.30 4.30
CA ALA A 71 -16.02 -6.38 4.52
C ALA A 71 -16.16 -7.44 3.42
N LYS A 72 -15.08 -8.16 3.12
CA LYS A 72 -15.09 -9.24 2.10
C LYS A 72 -16.22 -10.25 2.35
N SER A 73 -16.51 -10.57 3.62
CA SER A 73 -17.58 -11.49 4.00
C SER A 73 -18.98 -10.98 3.64
N ASN A 74 -19.16 -9.68 3.48
CA ASN A 74 -20.44 -9.03 3.17
C ASN A 74 -20.59 -8.64 1.70
N ARG A 75 -19.59 -8.93 0.87
CA ARG A 75 -19.69 -8.76 -0.58
C ARG A 75 -20.64 -9.80 -1.16
N ALA A 76 -21.00 -9.62 -2.41
CA ALA A 76 -21.87 -10.54 -3.14
C ALA A 76 -21.38 -12.00 -2.95
N LYS A 77 -22.29 -12.87 -2.56
CA LYS A 77 -22.03 -14.30 -2.37
C LYS A 77 -22.84 -15.17 -3.32
N LYS A 78 -24.01 -14.67 -3.73
CA LYS A 78 -24.91 -15.39 -4.65
C LYS A 78 -25.20 -14.59 -5.93
N ILE A 79 -25.07 -13.26 -5.90
CA ILE A 79 -25.03 -12.48 -7.12
C ILE A 79 -23.73 -12.84 -7.83
N PHE A 80 -23.83 -13.28 -9.08
CA PHE A 80 -22.74 -13.74 -9.94
C PHE A 80 -22.06 -15.03 -9.46
N SER A 81 -22.77 -15.88 -8.72
CA SER A 81 -22.21 -17.16 -8.24
C SER A 81 -22.55 -18.36 -9.13
N PHE A 82 -23.17 -18.17 -10.29
CA PHE A 82 -23.68 -19.26 -11.12
C PHE A 82 -22.98 -19.25 -12.49
N ASP A 83 -22.07 -20.17 -12.73
CA ASP A 83 -21.35 -20.26 -14.00
C ASP A 83 -21.36 -21.70 -14.48
N GLU A 84 -21.80 -21.91 -15.74
CA GLU A 84 -21.89 -23.22 -16.38
C GLU A 84 -22.59 -24.29 -15.51
N ASN A 85 -23.69 -23.91 -14.84
CA ASN A 85 -24.46 -24.79 -13.94
C ASN A 85 -23.72 -25.21 -12.67
N LYS A 86 -22.61 -24.55 -12.34
CA LYS A 86 -21.86 -24.79 -11.10
C LYS A 86 -21.88 -23.51 -10.26
N GLU A 87 -21.95 -23.71 -8.97
CA GLU A 87 -21.84 -22.63 -8.01
C GLU A 87 -20.35 -22.32 -7.78
N CYS A 88 -19.99 -21.05 -7.90
CA CYS A 88 -18.61 -20.57 -7.71
C CYS A 88 -18.61 -19.32 -6.81
N ASP A 89 -17.43 -18.96 -6.31
CA ASP A 89 -17.28 -17.75 -5.52
C ASP A 89 -17.21 -16.53 -6.46
N PRO A 90 -18.14 -15.55 -6.34
CA PRO A 90 -18.09 -14.34 -7.17
C PRO A 90 -16.77 -13.57 -7.11
N ASN A 91 -16.01 -13.74 -6.04
CA ASN A 91 -14.70 -13.07 -5.91
C ASN A 91 -13.71 -13.46 -7.03
N TYR A 92 -13.88 -14.63 -7.64
CA TYR A 92 -13.04 -15.04 -8.80
C TYR A 92 -13.24 -14.16 -10.03
N PHE A 93 -14.36 -13.48 -10.12
CA PHE A 93 -14.69 -12.63 -11.27
C PHE A 93 -14.35 -11.15 -11.02
N VAL A 94 -13.82 -10.80 -9.85
CA VAL A 94 -13.47 -9.42 -9.51
C VAL A 94 -12.21 -9.01 -10.31
N ILE A 95 -12.35 -7.92 -11.07
CA ILE A 95 -11.24 -7.35 -11.85
C ILE A 95 -10.86 -5.94 -11.41
N GLY A 96 -11.60 -5.34 -10.49
CA GLY A 96 -11.25 -4.01 -10.00
C GLY A 96 -12.03 -3.51 -8.80
N UNK A 97 -11.74 -2.60 -8.11
CA UNK A 97 -12.26 -2.06 -7.19
C UNK A 97 -11.94 -0.73 -7.24
N ARG A 98 -12.58 0.12 -6.85
CA ARG A 98 -12.30 1.57 -6.72
C ARG A 98 -13.16 2.21 -5.64
N TYR A 99 -12.69 3.33 -5.13
CA TYR A 99 -13.46 4.16 -4.19
C TYR A 99 -14.47 5.02 -4.95
N ALA A 100 -15.58 5.32 -4.27
CA ALA A 100 -16.61 6.26 -4.71
C ALA A 100 -17.03 7.14 -3.54
N ASP A 101 -17.68 8.28 -3.84
CA ASP A 101 -18.26 9.20 -2.88
C ASP A 101 -17.26 9.60 -1.79
N LYS A 102 -16.14 10.20 -2.19
CA LYS A 102 -15.05 10.64 -1.29
C LYS A 102 -14.58 9.54 -0.34
N ASN A 103 -14.40 8.35 -0.89
CA ASN A 103 -13.90 7.16 -0.18
C ASN A 103 -14.87 6.59 0.88
N LYS A 104 -16.14 6.97 0.83
CA LYS A 104 -17.16 6.43 1.75
C LYS A 104 -17.84 5.16 1.22
N LYS A 105 -17.75 4.92 -0.07
CA LYS A 105 -18.32 3.76 -0.75
C LYS A 105 -17.25 3.10 -1.60
N HIS A 106 -17.50 1.87 -2.00
CA HIS A 106 -16.67 1.26 -3.03
C HIS A 106 -17.51 0.67 -4.16
N ILE A 107 -16.89 0.63 -5.33
CA ILE A 107 -17.40 -0.01 -6.53
C ILE A 107 -16.49 -1.21 -6.79
N ILE A 108 -17.09 -2.38 -6.93
CA ILE A 108 -16.37 -3.60 -7.33
C ILE A 108 -16.79 -3.94 -8.76
N THR A 109 -15.81 -4.12 -9.61
CA THR A 109 -15.98 -4.43 -11.03
C THR A 109 -15.77 -5.92 -11.26
N TYR A 110 -16.72 -6.55 -11.95
CA TYR A 110 -16.74 -7.99 -12.22
C TYR A 110 -16.69 -8.23 -13.73
N ASN A 111 -15.96 -9.26 -14.16
CA ASN A 111 -15.96 -9.77 -15.54
C ASN A 111 -16.66 -11.14 -15.52
N ILE A 112 -17.92 -11.21 -15.96
CA ILE A 112 -18.79 -12.38 -15.80
C ILE A 112 -19.40 -12.79 -17.14
N SER A 113 -19.67 -14.08 -17.31
CA SER A 113 -20.34 -14.55 -18.52
C SER A 113 -21.77 -14.05 -18.63
N LYS A 114 -22.30 -13.90 -19.86
CA LYS A 114 -23.71 -13.56 -20.08
C LYS A 114 -24.63 -14.59 -19.43
N GLN A 115 -24.21 -15.87 -19.45
CA GLN A 115 -24.98 -16.93 -18.79
C GLN A 115 -25.10 -16.69 -17.28
N ASN A 116 -23.99 -16.37 -16.60
CA ASN A 116 -23.97 -16.06 -15.16
C ASN A 116 -24.90 -14.89 -14.85
N LEU A 117 -24.86 -13.84 -15.67
CA LEU A 117 -25.72 -12.67 -15.51
C LEU A 117 -27.20 -13.03 -15.62
N ASN A 118 -27.57 -13.80 -16.65
CA ASN A 118 -28.96 -14.26 -16.88
C ASN A 118 -29.44 -15.14 -15.70
N GLU A 119 -28.63 -16.10 -15.28
CA GLU A 119 -28.99 -16.98 -14.15
C GLU A 119 -29.19 -16.19 -12.85
N THR A 120 -28.35 -15.17 -12.63
CA THR A 120 -28.48 -14.28 -11.47
C THR A 120 -29.83 -13.55 -11.52
N ILE A 121 -30.19 -13.00 -12.68
CA ILE A 121 -31.47 -12.30 -12.89
C ILE A 121 -32.65 -13.25 -12.58
N GLU A 122 -32.65 -14.45 -13.16
CA GLU A 122 -33.71 -15.46 -12.97
C GLU A 122 -33.88 -15.84 -11.50
N LYS A 123 -32.78 -16.02 -10.78
CA LYS A 123 -32.83 -16.40 -9.37
C LYS A 123 -33.38 -15.26 -8.48
N ILE A 124 -33.02 -14.01 -8.77
CA ILE A 124 -33.58 -12.88 -8.02
C ILE A 124 -35.06 -12.71 -8.33
N ILE A 125 -35.50 -12.91 -9.59
CA ILE A 125 -36.94 -12.92 -9.97
C ILE A 125 -37.66 -14.01 -9.18
N THR A 126 -37.07 -15.19 -9.03
CA THR A 126 -37.64 -16.28 -8.22
C THR A 126 -37.79 -15.85 -6.76
N VAL A 127 -36.79 -15.17 -6.19
CA VAL A 127 -36.88 -14.63 -4.82
C VAL A 127 -38.05 -13.65 -4.70
N ILE A 128 -38.16 -12.72 -5.67
CA ILE A 128 -39.28 -11.74 -5.69
C ILE A 128 -40.61 -12.47 -5.73
N SER A 129 -40.78 -13.44 -6.63
CA SER A 129 -42.03 -14.23 -6.75
C SER A 129 -42.37 -14.95 -5.45
N MET A 130 -41.37 -15.55 -4.78
CA MET A 130 -41.59 -16.20 -3.48
C MET A 130 -42.01 -15.20 -2.41
N LEU A 131 -41.38 -14.02 -2.37
CA LEU A 131 -41.78 -12.96 -1.43
C LEU A 131 -43.21 -12.49 -1.65
N GLU A 132 -43.62 -12.35 -2.90
CA GLU A 132 -44.96 -11.88 -3.24
C GLU A 132 -46.06 -12.95 -3.06
N ASN A 133 -45.75 -14.21 -3.34
CA ASN A 133 -46.80 -15.27 -3.39
C ASN A 133 -46.78 -16.18 -2.16
N ASN A 134 -45.60 -16.53 -1.62
CA ASN A 134 -45.52 -17.50 -0.54
C ASN A 134 -45.43 -16.86 0.86
N PHE A 135 -44.89 -15.64 0.95
CA PHE A 135 -44.65 -14.97 2.23
C PHE A 135 -45.64 -13.82 2.51
N LYS A 136 -46.32 -13.30 1.49
CA LYS A 136 -47.29 -12.17 1.63
C LYS A 136 -48.46 -12.48 2.56
N THR A 137 -48.83 -13.75 2.68
CA THR A 137 -49.94 -14.21 3.52
C THR A 137 -49.48 -14.51 4.96
N ILE A 138 -48.17 -14.47 5.24
CA ILE A 138 -47.60 -14.79 6.54
C ILE A 138 -47.06 -13.49 7.15
N ASP A 139 -47.96 -12.57 7.46
CA ASP A 139 -47.72 -11.41 8.35
C ASP A 139 -46.48 -10.56 8.03
N ILE A 140 -46.25 -10.27 6.76
CA ILE A 140 -45.27 -9.26 6.39
C ILE A 140 -46.02 -7.91 6.40
N ASN A 141 -45.93 -7.18 7.50
CA ASN A 141 -46.22 -5.74 7.48
C ASN A 141 -45.25 -5.12 6.46
N PHE A 142 -45.79 -4.48 5.47
CA PHE A 142 -45.09 -4.05 4.24
C PHE A 142 -43.99 -2.98 4.42
N GLU A 143 -43.33 -2.92 5.55
CA GLU A 143 -42.18 -2.00 5.76
C GLU A 143 -40.84 -2.57 5.33
N GLY A 144 -40.81 -3.81 4.86
CA GLY A 144 -39.60 -4.45 4.33
C GLY A 144 -39.28 -5.80 4.98
N ILE A 145 -38.37 -6.51 4.33
CA ILE A 145 -37.86 -7.80 4.79
C ILE A 145 -36.87 -7.52 5.93
N SER A 146 -37.20 -7.93 7.14
CA SER A 146 -36.47 -7.57 8.36
C SER A 146 -35.42 -8.61 8.75
N TYR A 147 -34.49 -8.20 9.62
CA TYR A 147 -33.54 -9.10 10.28
C TYR A 147 -34.23 -10.29 10.93
N SER A 148 -35.37 -10.07 11.65
CA SER A 148 -36.10 -11.12 12.36
C SER A 148 -36.74 -12.12 11.38
N PHE A 149 -37.27 -11.65 10.27
CA PHE A 149 -37.81 -12.52 9.23
C PHE A 149 -36.74 -13.48 8.66
N ILE A 150 -35.57 -12.94 8.36
CA ILE A 150 -34.44 -13.76 7.88
C ILE A 150 -33.98 -14.75 8.97
N ALA A 151 -33.97 -14.33 10.25
CA ALA A 151 -33.64 -15.21 11.35
C ALA A 151 -34.65 -16.40 11.46
N ASP A 152 -35.94 -16.13 11.27
CA ASP A 152 -36.99 -17.18 11.26
C ASP A 152 -36.78 -18.17 10.10
N ILE A 153 -36.40 -17.67 8.92
CA ILE A 153 -36.05 -18.53 7.77
C ILE A 153 -34.85 -19.41 8.14
N ASN A 154 -33.81 -18.82 8.69
CA ASN A 154 -32.59 -19.55 9.09
C ASN A 154 -32.91 -20.64 10.15
N ALA A 155 -33.86 -20.38 11.03
CA ALA A 155 -34.31 -21.32 12.05
C ALA A 155 -35.29 -22.41 11.49
N ASN A 156 -35.45 -22.48 10.16
CA ASN A 156 -36.30 -23.47 9.46
C ASN A 156 -37.81 -23.32 9.75
N LYS A 157 -38.28 -22.16 10.21
CA LYS A 157 -39.69 -21.92 10.47
C LYS A 157 -40.56 -22.12 9.21
N TYR A 158 -40.02 -21.87 8.03
CA TYR A 158 -40.73 -21.94 6.74
C TYR A 158 -40.21 -23.07 5.83
N LYS A 159 -39.71 -24.17 6.39
CA LYS A 159 -39.10 -25.27 5.64
C LYS A 159 -39.95 -25.75 4.47
N LYS A 160 -41.26 -25.96 4.67
CA LYS A 160 -42.16 -26.46 3.63
C LYS A 160 -42.21 -25.60 2.37
N ILE A 161 -41.99 -24.28 2.49
CA ILE A 161 -41.98 -23.38 1.34
C ILE A 161 -40.77 -23.70 0.45
N PHE A 162 -39.60 -23.95 1.07
CA PHE A 162 -38.37 -24.23 0.33
C PHE A 162 -38.33 -25.65 -0.24
N ASP A 163 -39.00 -26.63 0.41
CA ASP A 163 -39.09 -28.00 -0.08
C ASP A 163 -39.81 -28.07 -1.44
N ASN A 164 -40.70 -27.12 -1.70
CA ASN A 164 -41.55 -27.08 -2.91
C ASN A 164 -41.07 -26.08 -3.96
N ASN A 165 -39.94 -25.40 -3.74
CA ASN A 165 -39.43 -24.35 -4.65
C ASN A 165 -38.06 -24.69 -5.23
N LYS A 166 -37.75 -24.12 -6.38
CA LYS A 166 -36.52 -24.37 -7.15
C LYS A 166 -35.27 -23.73 -6.54
N ILE A 167 -35.41 -22.95 -5.47
CA ILE A 167 -34.28 -22.22 -4.87
C ILE A 167 -34.10 -22.67 -3.41
N SER A 168 -32.86 -22.94 -3.02
CA SER A 168 -32.55 -23.33 -1.65
C SER A 168 -32.72 -22.18 -0.68
N LYS A 169 -32.99 -22.50 0.58
CA LYS A 169 -33.07 -21.53 1.68
C LYS A 169 -31.82 -20.64 1.73
N THR A 170 -30.65 -21.25 1.65
CA THR A 170 -29.36 -20.55 1.72
C THR A 170 -29.20 -19.55 0.56
N THR A 171 -29.55 -19.96 -0.65
CA THR A 171 -29.51 -19.07 -1.83
C THR A 171 -30.49 -17.92 -1.70
N PHE A 172 -31.73 -18.21 -1.30
CA PHE A 172 -32.78 -17.21 -1.08
C PHE A 172 -32.33 -16.12 -0.10
N VAL A 173 -31.86 -16.53 1.08
CA VAL A 173 -31.38 -15.60 2.12
C VAL A 173 -30.17 -14.80 1.61
N SER A 174 -29.21 -15.48 0.98
CA SER A 174 -27.98 -14.81 0.54
C SER A 174 -28.24 -13.79 -0.56
N LEU A 175 -29.16 -14.04 -1.48
CA LEU A 175 -29.53 -13.06 -2.52
C LEU A 175 -30.16 -11.81 -1.90
N ILE A 176 -31.03 -11.99 -0.90
CA ILE A 176 -31.64 -10.84 -0.18
C ILE A 176 -30.57 -10.02 0.54
N VAL A 177 -29.64 -10.71 1.23
CA VAL A 177 -28.54 -10.04 1.96
C VAL A 177 -27.60 -9.34 0.98
N ASP A 178 -27.28 -9.96 -0.18
CA ASP A 178 -26.47 -9.33 -1.22
C ASP A 178 -27.14 -8.02 -1.68
N CYS A 179 -28.44 -8.08 -2.03
CA CYS A 179 -29.20 -6.90 -2.45
C CYS A 179 -29.20 -5.79 -1.38
N TYR A 180 -29.23 -6.15 -0.10
CA TYR A 180 -29.20 -5.17 0.98
C TYR A 180 -27.96 -4.29 0.94
N TYR A 181 -26.77 -4.88 0.71
CA TYR A 181 -25.52 -4.13 0.70
C TYR A 181 -25.29 -3.32 -0.59
N ILE A 182 -25.99 -3.69 -1.66
CA ILE A 182 -25.81 -3.09 -2.99
C ILE A 182 -26.70 -1.84 -3.12
N GLU A 183 -26.13 -0.75 -3.63
CA GLU A 183 -26.84 0.49 -3.94
C GLU A 183 -27.39 0.47 -5.37
N ASN A 184 -26.52 0.12 -6.33
CA ASN A 184 -26.90 0.00 -7.74
C ASN A 184 -25.91 -0.90 -8.50
N ILE A 185 -26.32 -1.33 -9.69
CA ILE A 185 -25.50 -2.11 -10.61
C ILE A 185 -25.55 -1.42 -11.98
N ASN A 186 -24.42 -1.33 -12.66
CA ASN A 186 -24.35 -0.69 -13.99
C ASN A 186 -23.12 -1.14 -14.77
N CYS A 187 -23.06 -0.75 -16.05
CA CYS A 187 -21.91 -0.94 -16.93
C CYS A 187 -21.08 0.34 -17.11
N ASN A 188 -21.33 1.36 -16.31
CA ASN A 188 -20.69 2.67 -16.50
C ASN A 188 -19.17 2.61 -16.31
N TYR A 189 -18.45 3.25 -17.17
CA TYR A 189 -16.98 3.34 -17.17
C TYR A 189 -16.53 4.77 -16.86
N SER A 190 -15.27 4.90 -16.48
CA SER A 190 -14.68 6.19 -16.18
C SER A 190 -14.47 7.02 -17.45
N ASP A 191 -14.87 8.29 -17.42
CA ASP A 191 -14.65 9.17 -18.54
C ASP A 191 -13.16 9.52 -18.64
N VAL A 192 -12.58 9.31 -19.81
CA VAL A 192 -11.18 9.61 -20.09
C VAL A 192 -11.10 11.01 -20.70
N LEU A 193 -10.34 11.90 -20.08
CA LEU A 193 -10.09 13.22 -20.64
C LEU A 193 -9.05 13.10 -21.76
N LEU A 194 -9.44 13.46 -22.97
CA LEU A 194 -8.63 13.31 -24.19
C LEU A 194 -7.84 14.60 -24.49
N GLU A 195 -6.98 15.00 -23.58
CA GLU A 195 -6.20 16.22 -23.79
C GLU A 195 -4.75 15.96 -24.18
N ASP A 196 -4.20 14.83 -23.73
CA ASP A 196 -2.79 14.47 -23.90
C ASP A 196 -2.59 12.96 -23.99
N ASN A 197 -1.37 12.56 -24.29
CA ASN A 197 -0.95 11.17 -24.18
C ASN A 197 -1.11 10.68 -22.75
N ALA A 198 -1.39 9.40 -22.58
CA ALA A 198 -1.66 8.86 -21.25
C ALA A 198 -1.13 7.45 -21.07
N ILE A 199 -0.89 7.09 -19.82
CA ILE A 199 -0.64 5.72 -19.40
C ILE A 199 -1.99 5.14 -18.98
N ILE A 200 -2.40 4.09 -19.67
CA ILE A 200 -3.69 3.43 -19.45
C ILE A 200 -3.45 2.08 -18.78
N THR A 201 -4.19 1.82 -17.72
CA THR A 201 -4.31 0.50 -17.11
C THR A 201 -5.64 -0.09 -17.57
N PHE A 202 -5.58 -1.24 -18.23
CA PHE A 202 -6.79 -1.96 -18.64
C PHE A 202 -7.16 -3.01 -17.58
N TYR A 203 -8.43 -3.37 -17.54
CA TYR A 203 -8.87 -4.51 -16.74
C TYR A 203 -8.33 -5.81 -17.32
N LYS A 204 -7.92 -6.71 -16.43
CA LYS A 204 -7.57 -8.08 -16.82
C LYS A 204 -8.87 -8.88 -16.98
N THR A 205 -9.18 -9.27 -18.18
CA THR A 205 -10.43 -9.97 -18.51
C THR A 205 -10.16 -11.40 -19.01
N ASN A 206 -11.21 -12.06 -19.48
CA ASN A 206 -11.10 -13.38 -20.12
C ASN A 206 -10.36 -13.33 -21.47
N LYS A 207 -10.11 -12.13 -22.02
CA LYS A 207 -9.38 -11.93 -23.30
C LYS A 207 -8.11 -11.14 -23.06
N ASN A 208 -7.09 -11.43 -23.86
CA ASN A 208 -5.82 -10.70 -23.82
C ASN A 208 -6.02 -9.31 -24.42
N ILE A 209 -5.72 -8.28 -23.65
CA ILE A 209 -5.90 -6.88 -24.06
C ILE A 209 -5.03 -6.54 -25.30
N VAL A 210 -3.85 -7.15 -25.44
CA VAL A 210 -2.97 -6.91 -26.60
C VAL A 210 -3.67 -7.32 -27.89
N GLU A 211 -4.34 -8.47 -27.89
CA GLU A 211 -5.10 -8.96 -29.05
C GLU A 211 -6.22 -7.99 -29.42
N ILE A 212 -6.96 -7.50 -28.41
CA ILE A 212 -8.06 -6.55 -28.64
C ILE A 212 -7.53 -5.23 -29.20
N LEU A 213 -6.43 -4.71 -28.64
CA LEU A 213 -5.83 -3.45 -29.12
C LEU A 213 -5.37 -3.57 -30.56
N GLN A 214 -4.78 -4.71 -30.95
CA GLN A 214 -4.40 -4.99 -32.34
C GLN A 214 -5.62 -5.06 -33.25
N GLU A 215 -6.69 -5.71 -32.79
CA GLU A 215 -7.95 -5.86 -33.57
C GLU A 215 -8.61 -4.50 -33.83
N ILE A 216 -8.54 -3.57 -32.91
CA ILE A 216 -9.09 -2.22 -33.11
C ILE A 216 -8.14 -1.28 -33.87
N GLY A 217 -6.95 -1.78 -34.26
CA GLY A 217 -6.01 -1.05 -35.12
C GLY A 217 -4.90 -0.31 -34.40
N ILE A 218 -4.66 -0.62 -33.12
CA ILE A 218 -3.57 -0.02 -32.36
C ILE A 218 -2.33 -0.92 -32.47
N ASN A 219 -1.29 -0.36 -33.08
CA ASN A 219 -0.03 -1.08 -33.26
C ASN A 219 0.80 -0.96 -31.98
N LEU A 220 0.90 -2.08 -31.24
CA LEU A 220 1.69 -2.18 -30.03
C LEU A 220 3.07 -2.74 -30.34
N ASN A 221 4.07 -2.01 -29.94
CA ASN A 221 5.44 -2.52 -29.87
C ASN A 221 5.88 -2.53 -28.40
N ASN A 222 6.97 -3.21 -28.13
CA ASN A 222 7.47 -3.35 -26.76
C ASN A 222 7.78 -2.00 -26.08
N SER A 223 7.98 -0.94 -26.88
CA SER A 223 8.25 0.39 -26.31
C SER A 223 7.03 1.00 -25.61
N LYS A 224 5.82 0.56 -25.95
CA LYS A 224 4.57 1.08 -25.39
C LYS A 224 4.06 0.29 -24.18
N ILE A 225 4.62 -0.89 -23.94
CA ILE A 225 4.18 -1.78 -22.85
C ILE A 225 5.04 -1.52 -21.62
N ILE A 226 4.41 -1.22 -20.50
CA ILE A 226 5.11 -1.12 -19.20
C ILE A 226 5.18 -2.51 -18.57
N LYS A 227 4.03 -3.08 -18.29
CA LYS A 227 3.88 -4.44 -17.76
C LYS A 227 2.41 -4.83 -17.88
N ASP A 228 2.17 -6.07 -18.35
CA ASP A 228 0.83 -6.69 -18.37
C ASP A 228 -0.23 -5.76 -18.97
N GLU A 229 -1.10 -5.18 -18.15
CA GLU A 229 -2.24 -4.37 -18.56
C GLU A 229 -1.94 -2.85 -18.61
N ASN A 230 -0.68 -2.43 -18.50
CA ASN A 230 -0.29 -1.01 -18.47
C ASN A 230 0.40 -0.59 -19.77
N PHE A 231 -0.19 0.37 -20.49
CA PHE A 231 0.26 0.80 -21.80
C PHE A 231 0.35 2.31 -21.92
N TYR A 232 1.36 2.77 -22.64
CA TYR A 232 1.45 4.16 -23.07
C TYR A 232 0.69 4.30 -24.39
N LEU A 233 -0.30 5.18 -24.43
CA LEU A 233 -1.08 5.45 -25.64
C LEU A 233 -1.06 6.95 -25.98
N ARG A 234 -0.89 7.24 -27.27
CA ARG A 234 -0.97 8.60 -27.78
C ARG A 234 -2.43 9.04 -27.86
N ILE A 235 -2.63 10.33 -27.95
CA ILE A 235 -3.97 10.93 -28.00
C ILE A 235 -4.83 10.39 -29.14
N ASP A 236 -4.24 10.13 -30.31
CA ASP A 236 -4.95 9.53 -31.44
C ASP A 236 -5.41 8.10 -31.17
N GLU A 237 -4.56 7.32 -30.49
CA GLU A 237 -4.88 5.95 -30.07
C GLU A 237 -5.93 5.93 -28.95
N LEU A 238 -5.84 6.87 -28.03
CA LEU A 238 -6.82 7.03 -26.94
C LEU A 238 -8.22 7.29 -27.48
N LYS A 239 -8.34 8.07 -28.56
CA LYS A 239 -9.63 8.32 -29.21
C LYS A 239 -10.25 7.01 -29.70
N ILE A 240 -9.45 6.14 -30.31
CA ILE A 240 -9.91 4.83 -30.80
C ILE A 240 -10.36 3.95 -29.61
N VAL A 241 -9.57 3.89 -28.54
CA VAL A 241 -9.91 3.11 -27.34
C VAL A 241 -11.21 3.63 -26.71
N LYS A 242 -11.34 4.95 -26.56
CA LYS A 242 -12.52 5.56 -25.97
C LYS A 242 -13.79 5.29 -26.80
N GLU A 243 -13.65 5.29 -28.11
CA GLU A 243 -14.79 5.02 -29.02
C GLU A 243 -15.20 3.55 -29.01
N LYS A 244 -14.22 2.63 -29.02
CA LYS A 244 -14.48 1.20 -29.27
C LYS A 244 -14.56 0.33 -28.02
N ILE A 245 -13.69 0.59 -27.01
CA ILE A 245 -13.55 -0.27 -25.82
C ILE A 245 -13.40 0.53 -24.52
N PRO A 246 -14.19 1.60 -24.29
CA PRO A 246 -14.01 2.44 -23.11
C PRO A 246 -14.21 1.66 -21.79
N TYR A 247 -15.02 0.62 -21.83
CA TYR A 247 -15.34 -0.23 -20.68
C TYR A 247 -14.14 -1.04 -20.18
N LEU A 248 -13.08 -1.19 -20.99
CA LEU A 248 -11.86 -1.90 -20.58
C LEU A 248 -10.88 -1.03 -19.78
N ILE A 249 -11.08 0.28 -19.76
CA ILE A 249 -10.17 1.19 -19.06
C ILE A 249 -10.46 1.13 -17.55
N SER A 250 -9.51 0.58 -16.80
CA SER A 250 -9.55 0.54 -15.34
C SER A 250 -9.15 1.90 -14.75
N MET A 251 -8.02 2.41 -15.21
CA MET A 251 -7.44 3.67 -14.74
C MET A 251 -6.69 4.35 -15.88
N TRP A 252 -6.53 5.66 -15.76
CA TRP A 252 -5.67 6.39 -16.67
C TRP A 252 -4.96 7.50 -15.92
N VAL A 253 -3.74 7.79 -16.35
CA VAL A 253 -2.92 8.88 -15.81
C VAL A 253 -2.33 9.62 -17.00
N LYS A 254 -2.49 10.93 -17.01
CA LYS A 254 -1.84 11.80 -18.00
C LYS A 254 -0.33 11.57 -17.93
N ASP A 255 0.30 11.33 -19.08
CA ASP A 255 1.76 11.24 -19.12
C ASP A 255 2.33 12.64 -18.85
N LEU A 256 3.04 12.75 -17.75
CA LEU A 256 3.63 14.01 -17.36
C LEU A 256 4.89 14.22 -18.21
N ASN A 257 4.83 15.24 -19.06
CA ASN A 257 5.96 15.60 -19.93
C ASN A 257 7.14 16.18 -19.17
N GLN A 258 6.93 16.52 -17.90
CA GLN A 258 7.98 17.02 -17.01
C GLN A 258 7.80 16.42 -15.63
N ILE A 259 8.71 15.54 -15.26
CA ILE A 259 8.93 15.25 -13.85
C ILE A 259 9.79 16.43 -13.37
N ASP A 260 9.15 17.40 -12.78
CA ASP A 260 9.85 18.51 -12.16
C ASP A 260 10.59 17.92 -10.97
N LEU A 261 11.88 17.69 -11.15
CA LEU A 261 12.73 17.38 -10.03
C LEU A 261 12.59 18.49 -9.02
N ASP A 262 12.43 18.11 -7.81
CA ASP A 262 12.13 19.00 -6.71
C ASP A 262 13.36 19.81 -6.30
N GLN A 263 13.85 20.62 -7.24
CA GLN A 263 15.07 21.42 -7.07
C GLN A 263 14.82 22.81 -6.50
N SER A 264 13.59 23.09 -6.11
CA SER A 264 13.17 24.47 -5.81
C SER A 264 13.40 24.91 -4.37
N LEU A 265 14.17 24.19 -3.61
CA LEU A 265 14.44 24.60 -2.23
C LEU A 265 15.64 25.54 -2.19
N ASP A 266 15.39 26.69 -1.59
CA ASP A 266 16.36 27.78 -1.49
C ASP A 266 17.73 27.28 -1.03
N TYR A 267 18.74 27.53 -1.85
CA TYR A 267 20.12 27.35 -1.43
C TYR A 267 20.37 28.31 -0.25
N ILE A 268 20.76 27.73 0.85
CA ILE A 268 21.34 28.54 1.91
C ILE A 268 22.77 28.81 1.41
N ASP A 269 23.07 30.04 1.03
CA ASP A 269 24.36 30.42 0.44
C ASP A 269 25.48 30.30 1.50
N ASP A 270 25.92 29.09 1.77
CA ASP A 270 26.89 28.77 2.81
C ASP A 270 27.88 27.72 2.27
N SER A 271 28.51 28.06 1.14
CA SER A 271 29.58 27.22 0.54
C SER A 271 30.85 27.32 1.35
N ILE A 272 31.35 26.20 1.80
CA ILE A 272 32.58 26.12 2.59
C ILE A 272 33.65 25.33 1.80
N LYS A 273 34.84 25.91 1.64
CA LYS A 273 35.97 25.16 1.10
C LYS A 273 36.49 24.19 2.17
N THR A 274 36.68 22.95 1.77
CA THR A 274 37.13 21.90 2.68
C THR A 274 38.12 20.97 1.97
N THR A 275 39.02 20.40 2.71
CA THR A 275 39.95 19.39 2.16
C THR A 275 39.32 18.02 2.37
N LEU A 276 38.56 17.59 1.37
CA LEU A 276 37.88 16.29 1.42
C LEU A 276 38.84 15.19 0.95
N LYS A 277 39.01 14.19 1.77
CA LYS A 277 39.79 12.99 1.44
C LYS A 277 39.01 11.77 1.86
N ILE A 278 39.09 10.74 1.06
CA ILE A 278 38.50 9.44 1.37
C ILE A 278 39.49 8.36 0.93
N HIS A 279 39.60 7.29 1.69
CA HIS A 279 40.44 6.15 1.30
C HIS A 279 39.83 5.44 0.09
N LYS A 280 40.59 4.58 -0.56
CA LYS A 280 40.06 3.77 -1.68
C LYS A 280 39.05 2.73 -1.15
N PRO A 281 38.00 2.45 -1.91
CA PRO A 281 37.05 1.42 -1.49
C PRO A 281 37.71 0.04 -1.45
N THR A 282 37.28 -0.77 -0.52
CA THR A 282 37.70 -2.18 -0.38
C THR A 282 36.52 -3.12 -0.55
N ASN A 283 35.88 -3.51 0.54
CA ASN A 283 34.74 -4.44 0.53
C ASN A 283 33.46 -3.80 1.07
N GLU A 284 33.39 -2.48 1.06
CA GLU A 284 32.20 -1.77 1.55
C GLU A 284 30.97 -2.13 0.70
N PRO A 285 29.80 -2.24 1.34
CA PRO A 285 28.60 -2.61 0.61
C PRO A 285 28.11 -1.51 -0.33
N THR A 286 27.39 -1.91 -1.35
CA THR A 286 26.89 -1.03 -2.41
C THR A 286 25.40 -0.71 -2.18
N ILE A 287 25.06 0.57 -2.31
CA ILE A 287 23.67 1.06 -2.36
C ILE A 287 23.42 1.55 -3.78
N GLY A 288 22.26 1.18 -4.34
CA GLY A 288 21.83 1.65 -5.65
C GLY A 288 21.23 3.04 -5.55
N VAL A 289 21.54 3.90 -6.52
CA VAL A 289 20.98 5.25 -6.63
C VAL A 289 20.42 5.42 -8.04
N ILE A 290 19.15 5.77 -8.14
CA ILE A 290 18.51 6.10 -9.42
C ILE A 290 18.14 7.58 -9.33
N ASP A 291 18.83 8.42 -10.12
CA ASP A 291 18.72 9.88 -9.97
C ASP A 291 19.15 10.59 -11.28
N THR A 292 19.39 11.89 -11.21
CA THR A 292 19.94 12.66 -12.33
C THR A 292 21.32 12.17 -12.74
N ILE A 293 21.72 12.49 -13.96
CA ILE A 293 23.08 12.18 -14.41
C ILE A 293 24.11 12.93 -13.54
N ILE A 294 25.31 12.39 -13.44
CA ILE A 294 26.45 13.07 -12.81
C ILE A 294 27.40 13.52 -13.93
N VAL A 295 27.51 14.83 -14.11
CA VAL A 295 28.43 15.41 -15.08
C VAL A 295 29.84 15.33 -14.52
N ASP A 296 30.80 14.88 -15.36
CA ASP A 296 32.22 14.74 -15.01
C ASP A 296 32.48 13.96 -13.70
N HIS A 297 31.75 12.86 -13.51
CA HIS A 297 31.82 12.01 -12.31
C HIS A 297 33.25 11.59 -11.95
N THR A 298 34.16 11.49 -12.92
CA THR A 298 35.56 11.11 -12.70
C THR A 298 36.38 12.18 -11.96
N GLN A 299 35.88 13.42 -11.89
CA GLN A 299 36.58 14.54 -11.22
C GLN A 299 36.10 14.73 -9.78
N VAL A 300 35.17 13.90 -9.30
CA VAL A 300 34.64 13.95 -7.94
C VAL A 300 35.68 13.30 -7.00
N TYR A 301 35.90 13.88 -5.79
CA TYR A 301 36.93 13.36 -4.85
C TYR A 301 36.68 11.92 -4.43
N PHE A 302 35.42 11.45 -4.51
CA PHE A 302 35.02 10.08 -4.19
C PHE A 302 34.69 9.25 -5.43
N HIS A 303 35.23 9.60 -6.60
CA HIS A 303 34.89 8.94 -7.87
C HIS A 303 35.12 7.41 -7.83
N GLU A 304 36.14 6.95 -7.10
CA GLU A 304 36.43 5.51 -6.98
C GLU A 304 35.31 4.75 -6.22
N TRP A 305 34.46 5.48 -5.49
CA TRP A 305 33.34 4.92 -4.73
C TRP A 305 32.06 4.85 -5.56
N ILE A 306 32.03 5.41 -6.78
CA ILE A 306 30.87 5.45 -7.66
C ILE A 306 31.10 4.54 -8.86
N ASP A 307 30.24 3.51 -8.98
CA ASP A 307 30.06 2.71 -10.18
C ASP A 307 28.95 3.39 -11.00
N TYR A 308 29.34 4.21 -11.99
CA TYR A 308 28.41 5.12 -12.68
C TYR A 308 27.91 4.51 -13.99
N HIS A 309 26.59 4.51 -14.17
CA HIS A 309 25.88 4.03 -15.36
C HIS A 309 25.03 5.15 -15.97
N TYR A 310 25.24 5.45 -17.24
CA TYR A 310 24.45 6.41 -17.99
C TYR A 310 23.34 5.65 -18.72
N GLU A 311 22.08 5.94 -18.37
CA GLU A 311 20.91 5.16 -18.80
C GLU A 311 20.06 5.86 -19.86
N ASN A 312 20.65 6.78 -20.63
CA ASN A 312 19.94 7.50 -21.69
C ASN A 312 20.63 7.27 -23.05
N SER A 313 19.96 7.66 -24.13
CA SER A 313 20.61 7.58 -25.45
C SER A 313 21.77 8.56 -25.54
N LYS A 314 22.82 8.17 -26.26
CA LYS A 314 24.03 9.00 -26.42
C LYS A 314 23.72 10.35 -27.05
N GLU A 315 22.69 10.40 -27.88
CA GLU A 315 22.27 11.64 -28.54
C GLU A 315 21.74 12.70 -27.55
N LEU A 316 21.23 12.29 -26.42
CA LEU A 316 20.74 13.20 -25.38
C LEU A 316 21.86 13.69 -24.45
N GLU A 317 23.00 13.01 -24.44
CA GLU A 317 24.08 13.32 -23.50
C GLU A 317 24.55 14.79 -23.53
N PRO A 318 24.76 15.41 -24.69
CA PRO A 318 25.15 16.82 -24.70
C PRO A 318 24.08 17.74 -24.08
N ILE A 319 22.80 17.50 -24.39
CA ILE A 319 21.68 18.31 -23.88
C ILE A 319 21.61 18.17 -22.35
N LEU A 320 21.65 16.93 -21.85
CA LEU A 320 21.59 16.65 -20.40
C LEU A 320 22.78 17.27 -19.65
N LYS A 321 23.96 17.27 -20.28
CA LYS A 321 25.14 17.91 -19.69
C LYS A 321 25.02 19.43 -19.61
N GLU A 322 24.39 20.06 -20.62
CA GLU A 322 24.14 21.50 -20.62
C GLU A 322 23.20 21.91 -19.47
N GLU A 323 22.25 21.04 -19.12
CA GLU A 323 21.35 21.28 -17.97
C GLU A 323 22.10 21.28 -16.64
N ASN A 324 23.29 20.66 -16.62
CA ASN A 324 24.17 20.55 -15.47
C ASN A 324 23.44 20.13 -14.18
N PRO A 325 22.73 18.99 -14.21
CA PRO A 325 22.04 18.54 -13.01
C PRO A 325 23.03 18.07 -11.95
N ILE A 326 22.80 18.48 -10.71
CA ILE A 326 23.71 18.20 -9.59
C ILE A 326 23.10 17.30 -8.52
N HIS A 327 21.78 17.10 -8.57
CA HIS A 327 21.03 16.42 -7.51
C HIS A 327 21.55 14.98 -7.25
N GLY A 328 21.78 14.21 -8.30
CA GLY A 328 22.30 12.84 -8.15
C GLY A 328 23.69 12.80 -7.48
N LEU A 329 24.54 13.80 -7.77
CA LEU A 329 25.84 13.93 -7.12
C LEU A 329 25.69 14.26 -5.63
N GLU A 330 24.78 15.18 -5.30
CA GLU A 330 24.52 15.59 -3.92
C GLU A 330 24.04 14.39 -3.08
N VAL A 331 23.05 13.65 -3.58
CA VAL A 331 22.52 12.45 -2.93
C VAL A 331 23.63 11.40 -2.74
N SER A 332 24.39 11.13 -3.81
CA SER A 332 25.50 10.15 -3.75
C SER A 332 26.56 10.56 -2.73
N SER A 333 26.86 11.87 -2.61
CA SER A 333 27.87 12.36 -1.65
C SER A 333 27.48 12.03 -0.20
N ILE A 334 26.20 12.14 0.14
CA ILE A 334 25.68 11.77 1.47
C ILE A 334 25.85 10.25 1.68
N ILE A 335 25.45 9.46 0.71
CA ILE A 335 25.49 7.99 0.84
C ILE A 335 26.94 7.51 1.03
N VAL A 336 27.86 8.02 0.22
CA VAL A 336 29.28 7.61 0.29
C VAL A 336 29.93 8.08 1.59
N ASN A 337 29.84 9.37 1.92
CA ASN A 337 30.68 9.98 2.95
C ASN A 337 30.03 11.17 3.68
N GLY A 338 28.73 11.22 3.76
CA GLY A 338 27.97 12.30 4.41
C GLY A 338 28.47 12.71 5.79
N PRO A 339 28.79 11.75 6.69
CA PRO A 339 29.30 12.09 8.03
C PRO A 339 30.54 12.99 8.05
N SER A 340 31.41 12.90 7.04
CA SER A 340 32.66 13.68 7.01
C SER A 340 32.43 15.20 6.96
N PHE A 341 31.32 15.62 6.39
CA PHE A 341 30.96 17.05 6.31
C PHE A 341 29.69 17.40 7.08
N ASN A 342 29.14 16.43 7.81
CA ASN A 342 28.00 16.60 8.70
C ASN A 342 28.23 15.91 10.04
N PRO A 343 29.18 16.41 10.88
CA PRO A 343 29.46 15.73 12.16
C PRO A 343 28.27 15.54 13.07
N ASN A 344 27.31 16.49 13.01
CA ASN A 344 26.10 16.40 13.82
C ASN A 344 25.14 15.30 13.38
N LEU A 345 25.31 14.79 12.15
CA LEU A 345 24.52 13.71 11.56
C LEU A 345 25.33 12.43 11.37
N ASP A 346 26.51 12.34 12.02
CA ASP A 346 27.32 11.13 11.96
C ASP A 346 26.53 9.94 12.53
N ASP A 347 26.12 9.05 11.61
CA ASP A 347 25.25 7.93 11.92
C ASP A 347 25.99 6.69 12.45
N GLY A 348 27.32 6.65 12.31
CA GLY A 348 28.11 5.49 12.70
C GLY A 348 28.02 4.31 11.74
N CYS A 349 27.43 4.48 10.56
CA CYS A 349 27.23 3.40 9.58
C CYS A 349 28.49 3.12 8.72
N GLY A 350 29.51 4.00 8.79
CA GLY A 350 30.71 3.85 7.97
C GLY A 350 30.49 4.38 6.55
N PHE A 351 31.15 3.73 5.59
CA PHE A 351 31.13 4.15 4.19
C PHE A 351 30.36 3.16 3.34
N PHE A 352 29.80 3.65 2.22
CA PHE A 352 29.08 2.82 1.24
C PHE A 352 29.57 3.15 -0.16
N ARG A 353 29.71 2.12 -0.98
CA ARG A 353 29.84 2.30 -2.43
C ARG A 353 28.46 2.63 -3.01
N VAL A 354 28.45 3.36 -4.10
CA VAL A 354 27.21 3.70 -4.83
C VAL A 354 27.29 3.12 -6.23
N ARG A 355 26.26 2.39 -6.65
CA ARG A 355 26.03 2.13 -8.09
C ARG A 355 24.96 3.13 -8.52
N HIS A 356 25.40 4.12 -9.29
CA HIS A 356 24.57 5.26 -9.66
C HIS A 356 24.07 5.13 -11.10
N PHE A 357 22.77 5.18 -11.26
CA PHE A 357 22.10 5.15 -12.57
C PHE A 357 21.58 6.54 -12.88
N GLY A 358 22.27 7.24 -13.80
CA GLY A 358 21.87 8.56 -14.28
C GLY A 358 20.76 8.41 -15.33
N VAL A 359 19.51 8.52 -14.92
CA VAL A 359 18.35 8.21 -15.76
C VAL A 359 17.73 9.45 -16.39
N MET A 360 18.07 10.67 -15.94
CA MET A 360 17.37 11.88 -16.36
C MET A 360 18.20 13.14 -16.19
N GLY A 361 17.85 14.17 -16.98
CA GLY A 361 18.21 15.54 -16.72
C GLY A 361 17.09 16.24 -15.93
N GLN A 362 16.73 17.46 -16.30
CA GLN A 362 15.66 18.22 -15.63
C GLN A 362 14.28 17.88 -16.15
N ASN A 363 14.17 17.38 -17.38
CA ASN A 363 12.88 17.10 -18.03
C ASN A 363 12.78 15.64 -18.42
N PHE A 364 11.78 14.95 -17.91
CA PHE A 364 11.65 13.50 -18.10
C PHE A 364 10.18 13.10 -18.04
N THR A 365 9.81 12.00 -18.73
CA THR A 365 8.44 11.50 -18.66
C THR A 365 8.34 10.39 -17.61
N THR A 366 7.18 10.31 -16.98
CA THR A 366 6.84 9.24 -16.02
C THR A 366 7.04 7.87 -16.66
N PHE A 367 6.57 7.70 -17.88
CA PHE A 367 6.62 6.43 -18.60
C PHE A 367 8.07 5.92 -18.76
N GLU A 368 8.97 6.80 -19.21
CA GLU A 368 10.38 6.43 -19.39
C GLU A 368 11.04 6.07 -18.08
N LEU A 369 10.75 6.82 -17.03
CA LEU A 369 11.33 6.57 -15.70
C LEU A 369 10.95 5.18 -15.18
N ILE A 370 9.67 4.84 -15.20
CA ILE A 370 9.23 3.54 -14.64
C ILE A 370 9.76 2.34 -15.44
N LYS A 371 9.89 2.49 -16.77
CA LYS A 371 10.51 1.44 -17.59
C LYS A 371 11.99 1.24 -17.23
N LYS A 372 12.72 2.33 -17.04
CA LYS A 372 14.14 2.28 -16.65
C LYS A 372 14.31 1.68 -15.26
N ILE A 373 13.51 2.10 -14.28
CA ILE A 373 13.60 1.56 -12.92
C ILE A 373 13.48 0.04 -12.94
N ARG A 374 12.47 -0.51 -13.61
CA ARG A 374 12.29 -1.97 -13.66
C ARG A 374 13.50 -2.66 -14.28
N SER A 375 13.95 -2.17 -15.45
CA SER A 375 15.11 -2.75 -16.14
C SER A 375 16.39 -2.69 -15.29
N ILE A 376 16.61 -1.58 -14.59
CA ILE A 376 17.78 -1.42 -13.69
C ILE A 376 17.74 -2.49 -12.59
N ILE A 377 16.61 -2.66 -11.94
CA ILE A 377 16.49 -3.63 -10.83
C ILE A 377 16.67 -5.08 -11.35
N GLU A 378 16.04 -5.41 -12.46
CA GLU A 378 16.14 -6.75 -13.06
C GLU A 378 17.59 -7.14 -13.37
N ASN A 379 18.40 -6.17 -13.77
CA ASN A 379 19.81 -6.38 -14.14
C ASN A 379 20.80 -6.18 -12.99
N ASN A 380 20.35 -5.81 -11.78
CA ASN A 380 21.21 -5.50 -10.64
C ASN A 380 20.68 -6.10 -9.33
N GLN A 381 20.33 -7.38 -9.34
CA GLN A 381 19.72 -8.09 -8.20
C GLN A 381 20.70 -8.29 -7.02
N ASP A 382 21.97 -8.03 -7.22
CA ASP A 382 22.98 -8.01 -6.15
C ASP A 382 22.80 -6.84 -5.18
N ILE A 383 22.10 -5.77 -5.60
CA ILE A 383 21.84 -4.59 -4.78
C ILE A 383 20.47 -4.74 -4.09
N LYS A 384 20.48 -4.63 -2.76
CA LYS A 384 19.27 -4.80 -1.96
C LYS A 384 18.60 -3.48 -1.56
N VAL A 385 19.37 -2.40 -1.43
CA VAL A 385 18.87 -1.09 -0.99
C VAL A 385 19.00 -0.10 -2.14
N TRP A 386 17.91 0.57 -2.48
CA TRP A 386 17.83 1.51 -3.59
C TRP A 386 17.31 2.86 -3.11
N ASN A 387 18.09 3.91 -3.33
CA ASN A 387 17.64 5.29 -3.10
C ASN A 387 16.96 5.81 -4.36
N LEU A 388 15.75 6.34 -4.19
CA LEU A 388 14.98 6.97 -5.26
C LEU A 388 14.47 8.31 -4.74
N SER A 389 15.33 9.34 -4.88
CA SER A 389 15.03 10.69 -4.40
C SER A 389 14.36 11.55 -5.47
N LEU A 390 13.50 10.93 -6.26
CA LEU A 390 12.77 11.56 -7.36
C LEU A 390 11.27 11.54 -7.06
N GLY A 391 10.58 12.62 -7.40
CA GLY A 391 9.14 12.68 -7.22
C GLY A 391 8.51 13.80 -8.03
N THR A 392 7.19 13.68 -8.22
CA THR A 392 6.44 14.67 -9.00
C THR A 392 5.98 15.82 -8.10
N LYS A 393 5.85 17.00 -8.72
CA LYS A 393 5.25 18.16 -8.05
C LYS A 393 3.72 18.01 -7.85
N TYR A 394 3.09 17.07 -8.56
CA TYR A 394 1.64 16.89 -8.50
C TYR A 394 1.24 16.07 -7.29
N GLU A 395 0.10 16.40 -6.69
CA GLU A 395 -0.45 15.70 -5.53
C GLU A 395 -0.98 14.31 -5.93
N ILE A 396 -0.78 13.33 -5.06
CA ILE A 396 -1.43 12.02 -5.20
C ILE A 396 -2.95 12.18 -5.08
N LYS A 397 -3.69 11.24 -5.66
CA LYS A 397 -5.15 11.21 -5.58
C LYS A 397 -5.61 10.34 -4.40
N ASP A 398 -6.71 10.70 -3.78
CA ASP A 398 -7.23 10.03 -2.58
C ASP A 398 -7.69 8.60 -2.83
N ASN A 399 -8.07 8.27 -4.06
CA ASN A 399 -8.84 7.06 -4.36
C ASN A 399 -8.06 5.97 -5.09
N PHE A 400 -6.77 6.18 -5.39
CA PHE A 400 -5.96 5.14 -6.04
C PHE A 400 -4.46 5.43 -5.87
N ILE A 401 -3.67 4.37 -6.06
CA ILE A 401 -2.19 4.43 -6.05
C ILE A 401 -1.69 4.88 -7.42
N SER A 402 -0.67 5.72 -7.48
CA SER A 402 -0.05 6.16 -8.74
C SER A 402 0.57 4.95 -9.46
N ILE A 403 0.76 5.08 -10.78
CA ILE A 403 1.36 3.99 -11.54
C ILE A 403 2.82 3.78 -11.14
N GLU A 404 3.55 4.85 -10.87
CA GLU A 404 4.94 4.76 -10.42
C GLU A 404 5.04 3.98 -9.12
N ALA A 405 4.19 4.32 -8.15
CA ALA A 405 4.16 3.64 -6.86
C ALA A 405 3.78 2.17 -7.01
N SER A 406 2.79 1.85 -7.86
CA SER A 406 2.37 0.46 -8.06
C SER A 406 3.47 -0.38 -8.70
N ILE A 407 4.27 0.20 -9.59
CA ILE A 407 5.43 -0.49 -10.19
C ILE A 407 6.51 -0.74 -9.14
N LEU A 408 6.79 0.24 -8.27
CA LEU A 408 7.74 0.03 -7.16
C LEU A 408 7.24 -1.08 -6.22
N ASP A 409 5.94 -1.11 -5.93
CA ASP A 409 5.34 -2.14 -5.07
C ASP A 409 5.47 -3.54 -5.71
N ASP A 410 5.22 -3.64 -7.01
CA ASP A 410 5.39 -4.89 -7.76
C ASP A 410 6.84 -5.37 -7.75
N ILE A 411 7.79 -4.46 -8.03
CA ILE A 411 9.22 -4.79 -8.04
C ILE A 411 9.63 -5.34 -6.67
N GLN A 412 9.18 -4.70 -5.59
CA GLN A 412 9.53 -5.12 -4.23
C GLN A 412 8.80 -6.42 -3.81
N ALA A 413 7.70 -6.76 -4.44
CA ALA A 413 7.04 -8.05 -4.24
C ALA A 413 7.74 -9.17 -5.04
N GLU A 414 8.31 -8.84 -6.20
CA GLU A 414 8.99 -9.80 -7.09
C GLU A 414 10.44 -10.05 -6.69
N TYR A 415 11.14 -9.02 -6.24
CA TYR A 415 12.58 -9.06 -5.95
C TYR A 415 12.84 -8.72 -4.48
N ASP A 416 13.90 -9.29 -3.92
CA ASP A 416 14.32 -9.03 -2.54
C ASP A 416 15.08 -7.69 -2.46
N VAL A 417 14.35 -6.60 -2.71
CA VAL A 417 14.89 -5.23 -2.68
C VAL A 417 13.98 -4.31 -1.87
N ILE A 418 14.51 -3.19 -1.41
CA ILE A 418 13.73 -2.14 -0.78
C ILE A 418 14.13 -0.77 -1.35
N PHE A 419 13.11 0.02 -1.72
CA PHE A 419 13.31 1.41 -2.14
C PHE A 419 13.15 2.35 -0.96
N VAL A 420 14.08 3.30 -0.85
CA VAL A 420 13.95 4.48 0.03
C VAL A 420 13.51 5.64 -0.87
N VAL A 421 12.31 6.14 -0.64
CA VAL A 421 11.67 7.14 -1.51
C VAL A 421 11.47 8.43 -0.71
N SER A 422 11.83 9.57 -1.32
CA SER A 422 11.59 10.88 -0.70
C SER A 422 10.10 11.23 -0.67
N GLY A 423 9.65 11.89 0.41
CA GLY A 423 8.26 12.28 0.61
C GLY A 423 7.79 13.46 -0.23
N THR A 424 8.64 13.97 -1.11
CA THR A 424 8.48 15.13 -1.98
C THR A 424 8.36 16.45 -1.22
N ASN A 425 8.69 17.54 -1.90
CA ASN A 425 8.74 18.87 -1.29
C ASN A 425 7.67 19.80 -1.87
N LYS A 426 7.39 20.89 -1.17
CA LYS A 426 6.53 21.96 -1.63
C LYS A 426 7.23 23.30 -1.45
N THR A 427 6.81 24.28 -2.20
CA THR A 427 7.28 25.67 -2.05
C THR A 427 6.49 26.37 -0.94
N SER A 428 6.98 27.52 -0.49
CA SER A 428 6.30 28.34 0.51
C SER A 428 4.94 28.88 0.03
N LYS A 429 4.72 28.89 -1.28
CA LYS A 429 3.47 29.37 -1.90
C LYS A 429 2.35 28.33 -1.84
N GLU A 430 2.69 27.05 -1.65
CA GLU A 430 1.72 25.97 -1.65
C GLU A 430 1.09 25.77 -0.28
N SER A 431 -0.12 25.23 -0.27
CA SER A 431 -0.89 24.97 0.96
C SER A 431 -0.11 24.13 1.97
N LYS A 432 -0.31 24.39 3.24
CA LYS A 432 0.21 23.54 4.32
C LYS A 432 -0.25 22.06 4.16
N ASN A 433 -1.43 21.86 3.60
CA ASN A 433 -2.02 20.54 3.40
C ASN A 433 -1.70 19.93 2.03
N TYR A 434 -0.72 20.47 1.30
CA TYR A 434 -0.30 19.95 -0.01
C TYR A 434 0.18 18.51 0.15
N LYS A 435 -0.42 17.60 -0.64
CA LYS A 435 -0.17 16.16 -0.48
C LYS A 435 1.15 15.72 -1.13
N ILE A 436 1.68 14.61 -0.62
CA ILE A 436 2.86 13.97 -1.21
C ILE A 436 2.63 13.70 -2.70
N GLY A 437 3.71 13.65 -3.45
CA GLY A 437 3.70 13.36 -4.89
C GLY A 437 4.12 11.92 -5.18
N SER A 438 3.75 11.43 -6.37
CA SER A 438 4.20 10.14 -6.85
C SER A 438 5.76 10.11 -6.95
N PRO A 439 6.45 9.00 -6.60
CA PRO A 439 5.95 7.71 -6.14
C PRO A 439 5.91 7.53 -4.62
N ALA A 440 5.82 8.61 -3.85
CA ALA A 440 5.81 8.55 -2.38
C ALA A 440 4.53 7.88 -1.83
N ASP A 441 3.59 7.50 -2.68
CA ASP A 441 2.42 6.71 -2.31
C ASP A 441 2.65 5.18 -2.43
N SER A 442 3.88 4.74 -2.71
CA SER A 442 4.25 3.31 -2.71
C SER A 442 4.10 2.71 -1.31
N ILE A 443 3.36 1.62 -1.21
CA ILE A 443 3.06 0.96 0.07
C ILE A 443 4.27 0.16 0.57
N ASN A 444 4.96 -0.56 -0.33
CA ASN A 444 6.12 -1.38 0.03
C ASN A 444 7.37 -0.55 0.30
N SER A 445 7.55 0.57 -0.39
CA SER A 445 8.74 1.43 -0.21
C SER A 445 8.79 2.05 1.19
N LEU A 446 9.98 2.38 1.64
CA LEU A 446 10.20 3.18 2.85
C LEU A 446 10.22 4.65 2.45
N VAL A 447 9.12 5.36 2.74
CA VAL A 447 8.94 6.76 2.34
C VAL A 447 9.38 7.67 3.48
N VAL A 448 10.26 8.62 3.17
CA VAL A 448 10.95 9.45 4.17
C VAL A 448 10.61 10.92 3.98
N ASN A 449 10.06 11.54 5.01
CA ASN A 449 9.86 13.00 5.08
C ASN A 449 11.02 13.68 5.84
N ALA A 450 11.00 15.00 5.88
CA ALA A 450 12.09 15.76 6.49
C ALA A 450 11.63 16.50 7.76
N VAL A 451 12.54 16.58 8.73
CA VAL A 451 12.36 17.40 9.93
C VAL A 451 13.47 18.46 10.04
N ASN A 452 13.16 19.50 10.81
CA ASN A 452 14.15 20.51 11.24
C ASN A 452 14.94 20.01 12.45
N ASP A 453 15.83 20.85 12.97
CA ASP A 453 16.67 20.51 14.13
C ASP A 453 15.86 20.30 15.43
N GLN A 454 14.64 20.77 15.50
CA GLN A 454 13.73 20.56 16.63
C GLN A 454 12.86 19.29 16.48
N GLN A 455 13.09 18.49 15.44
CA GLN A 455 12.30 17.31 15.07
C GLN A 455 10.84 17.65 14.73
N GLU A 456 10.60 18.86 14.26
CA GLU A 456 9.28 19.25 13.72
C GLU A 456 9.27 19.07 12.20
N PRO A 457 8.11 18.84 11.58
CA PRO A 457 8.07 18.75 10.12
C PRO A 457 8.70 19.98 9.47
N ALA A 458 9.66 19.78 8.58
CA ALA A 458 10.27 20.87 7.83
C ALA A 458 9.18 21.58 6.99
N PHE A 459 9.31 22.91 6.83
CA PHE A 459 8.27 23.73 6.18
C PHE A 459 7.93 23.26 4.76
N TYR A 460 8.88 22.64 4.09
CA TYR A 460 8.74 22.18 2.72
C TYR A 460 8.14 20.78 2.60
N THR A 461 7.94 20.06 3.69
CA THR A 461 7.38 18.70 3.64
C THR A 461 5.92 18.71 3.20
N ARG A 462 5.54 17.66 2.51
CA ARG A 462 4.17 17.43 2.07
C ARG A 462 3.47 16.44 3.00
N LYS A 463 2.16 16.48 2.93
CA LYS A 463 1.29 15.70 3.81
C LYS A 463 0.87 14.36 3.16
N GLY A 464 1.02 13.21 3.84
CA GLY A 464 0.35 11.96 3.50
C GLY A 464 -1.11 12.04 3.96
N ILE A 465 -1.83 11.11 3.88
CA ILE A 465 -1.99 9.70 3.96
C ILE A 465 -2.38 9.14 2.57
N VAL A 466 -2.22 7.81 2.38
CA VAL A 466 -2.49 7.16 1.10
C VAL A 466 -3.73 6.26 1.25
N LEU A 467 -4.62 6.27 0.26
CA LEU A 467 -5.87 5.51 0.24
C LEU A 467 -6.69 5.67 1.54
N SER A 468 -6.61 6.82 2.17
CA SER A 468 -7.32 7.22 3.40
C SER A 468 -6.85 6.54 4.68
N PHE A 469 -6.02 5.49 4.64
CA PHE A 469 -5.66 4.75 5.85
C PHE A 469 -4.20 4.31 5.97
N PHE A 470 -3.43 4.22 4.88
CA PHE A 470 -2.00 3.91 4.96
C PHE A 470 -1.21 5.13 5.42
N ASN A 471 -0.38 4.98 6.44
CA ASN A 471 0.55 6.04 6.83
C ASN A 471 1.68 6.15 5.80
N LYS A 472 1.72 7.27 5.12
CA LYS A 472 2.85 7.72 4.31
C LYS A 472 3.01 9.23 4.58
N PRO A 473 4.19 9.70 4.82
CA PRO A 473 5.47 8.94 4.85
C PRO A 473 5.47 7.86 5.95
N ASP A 474 6.40 6.90 5.85
CA ASP A 474 6.58 5.91 6.91
C ASP A 474 7.29 6.50 8.13
N LEU A 475 8.27 7.39 7.87
CA LEU A 475 9.09 7.98 8.92
C LEU A 475 9.69 9.29 8.43
N ALA A 476 10.40 9.97 9.32
CA ALA A 476 11.05 11.23 9.01
C ALA A 476 12.51 11.24 9.49
N TYR A 477 13.31 12.11 8.87
CA TYR A 477 14.71 12.31 9.24
C TYR A 477 15.14 13.75 8.94
N TYR A 478 16.30 14.14 9.40
CA TYR A 478 16.85 15.49 9.20
C TYR A 478 17.08 15.72 7.71
N GLY A 479 16.46 16.75 7.15
CA GLY A 479 16.54 17.07 5.72
C GLY A 479 17.45 18.23 5.39
N THR A 480 18.06 18.88 6.38
CA THR A 480 19.01 19.98 6.19
C THR A 480 20.40 19.48 6.49
N CYS A 481 21.31 19.56 5.51
CA CYS A 481 22.68 19.05 5.65
C CYS A 481 23.60 19.70 4.64
N TYR A 482 24.91 19.45 4.78
CA TYR A 482 25.89 19.79 3.77
C TYR A 482 26.05 18.64 2.77
N VAL A 483 26.25 18.98 1.51
CA VAL A 483 26.48 18.04 0.41
C VAL A 483 27.70 18.50 -0.38
N PHE A 484 28.32 17.59 -1.11
CA PHE A 484 29.41 17.93 -2.02
C PHE A 484 28.87 18.72 -3.22
N GLU A 485 29.50 19.84 -3.53
CA GLU A 485 29.18 20.67 -4.67
C GLU A 485 30.13 20.38 -5.84
N SER A 486 31.36 20.90 -5.77
CA SER A 486 32.43 20.73 -6.76
C SER A 486 33.67 21.39 -6.22
N ASN A 487 34.85 21.12 -6.84
CA ASN A 487 36.10 21.83 -6.54
C ASN A 487 36.40 21.91 -5.03
N ASN A 488 36.21 20.80 -4.31
CA ASN A 488 36.43 20.71 -2.85
C ASN A 488 35.60 21.71 -2.06
N LYS A 489 34.37 21.93 -2.50
CA LYS A 489 33.39 22.72 -1.76
C LYS A 489 32.22 21.84 -1.32
N VAL A 490 31.67 22.15 -0.17
CA VAL A 490 30.38 21.64 0.29
C VAL A 490 29.45 22.82 0.44
N LYS A 491 28.18 22.57 0.16
CA LYS A 491 27.13 23.59 0.30
C LYS A 491 26.01 23.06 1.19
N LYS A 492 25.31 23.94 1.85
CA LYS A 492 24.17 23.60 2.68
C LYS A 492 22.91 23.51 1.83
N VAL A 493 22.17 22.42 1.99
CA VAL A 493 20.93 22.14 1.24
C VAL A 493 19.82 21.70 2.19
N GLN A 494 18.59 21.67 1.68
CA GLN A 494 17.44 21.17 2.42
C GLN A 494 16.47 20.46 1.46
N GLY A 495 15.90 19.33 1.93
CA GLY A 495 14.97 18.56 1.12
C GLY A 495 14.75 17.16 1.66
N THR A 496 13.58 16.58 1.30
CA THR A 496 13.26 15.17 1.65
C THR A 496 14.20 14.20 0.94
N SER A 497 14.76 14.57 -0.20
CA SER A 497 15.75 13.77 -0.93
C SER A 497 16.99 13.46 -0.07
N TYR A 498 17.44 14.46 0.69
CA TYR A 498 18.62 14.30 1.54
C TYR A 498 18.29 13.45 2.78
N ALA A 499 17.12 13.63 3.34
CA ALA A 499 16.62 12.75 4.42
C ALA A 499 16.58 11.29 3.96
N ALA A 500 16.09 11.03 2.74
CA ALA A 500 16.05 9.69 2.16
C ALA A 500 17.46 9.11 1.96
N ALA A 501 18.44 9.92 1.52
CA ALA A 501 19.83 9.49 1.37
C ALA A 501 20.42 9.01 2.70
N TRP A 502 20.18 9.74 3.79
CA TRP A 502 20.62 9.35 5.14
C TRP A 502 19.99 8.04 5.60
N ILE A 503 18.69 7.85 5.32
CA ILE A 503 17.98 6.60 5.68
C ILE A 503 18.50 5.43 4.83
N SER A 504 18.86 5.68 3.57
CA SER A 504 19.46 4.64 2.71
C SER A 504 20.76 4.08 3.33
N ARG A 505 21.59 4.92 3.96
CA ARG A 505 22.79 4.48 4.67
C ARG A 505 22.43 3.53 5.83
N LYS A 506 21.41 3.90 6.63
CA LYS A 506 20.96 3.07 7.76
C LYS A 506 20.42 1.72 7.29
N LEU A 507 19.61 1.71 6.23
CA LEU A 507 19.14 0.45 5.62
C LEU A 507 20.31 -0.37 5.08
N GLY A 508 21.24 0.28 4.40
CA GLY A 508 22.45 -0.38 3.90
C GLY A 508 23.24 -1.07 5.03
N TYR A 509 23.36 -0.39 6.18
CA TYR A 509 24.00 -0.98 7.35
C TYR A 509 23.23 -2.19 7.87
N LEU A 510 21.93 -2.05 8.07
CA LEU A 510 21.09 -3.11 8.64
C LEU A 510 21.05 -4.35 7.74
N ILE A 511 20.92 -4.16 6.43
CA ILE A 511 20.76 -5.26 5.47
C ILE A 511 22.11 -5.83 5.04
N ASN A 512 23.04 -4.97 4.60
CA ASN A 512 24.28 -5.44 3.96
C ASN A 512 25.39 -5.74 4.97
N ILE A 513 25.44 -5.05 6.12
CA ILE A 513 26.48 -5.25 7.15
C ILE A 513 25.98 -6.22 8.22
N LEU A 514 24.78 -6.01 8.77
CA LEU A 514 24.24 -6.87 9.82
C LEU A 514 23.51 -8.10 9.29
N GLY A 515 23.16 -8.15 8.00
CA GLY A 515 22.54 -9.31 7.37
C GLY A 515 21.04 -9.46 7.68
N PHE A 516 20.36 -8.41 8.12
CA PHE A 516 18.92 -8.47 8.37
C PHE A 516 18.14 -8.51 7.04
N SER A 517 17.01 -9.19 7.04
CA SER A 517 16.08 -9.09 5.91
C SER A 517 15.52 -7.66 5.80
N ARG A 518 15.05 -7.29 4.63
CA ARG A 518 14.43 -5.96 4.41
C ARG A 518 13.23 -5.74 5.32
N GLU A 519 12.47 -6.81 5.62
CA GLU A 519 11.33 -6.76 6.53
C GLU A 519 11.77 -6.38 7.95
N VAL A 520 12.81 -7.04 8.45
CA VAL A 520 13.36 -6.75 9.79
C VAL A 520 13.98 -5.34 9.80
N ALA A 521 14.75 -4.98 8.77
CA ALA A 521 15.40 -3.67 8.70
C ALA A 521 14.37 -2.52 8.68
N LYS A 522 13.31 -2.66 7.87
CA LYS A 522 12.22 -1.67 7.82
C LYS A 522 11.50 -1.58 9.17
N ALA A 523 11.20 -2.73 9.79
CA ALA A 523 10.55 -2.77 11.10
C ALA A 523 11.42 -2.11 12.19
N LEU A 524 12.75 -2.35 12.17
CA LEU A 524 13.68 -1.75 13.15
C LEU A 524 13.73 -0.23 13.04
N LEU A 525 13.78 0.31 11.82
CA LEU A 525 13.77 1.76 11.61
C LEU A 525 12.48 2.39 12.14
N ILE A 526 11.34 1.80 11.81
CA ILE A 526 10.03 2.26 12.27
C ILE A 526 9.93 2.15 13.80
N HIS A 527 10.38 1.03 14.36
CA HIS A 527 10.35 0.76 15.80
C HIS A 527 11.19 1.79 16.56
N ALA A 528 12.38 2.13 16.04
CA ALA A 528 13.24 3.13 16.67
C ALA A 528 12.69 4.55 16.48
N ALA A 529 12.15 4.87 15.32
CA ALA A 529 11.55 6.19 15.03
C ALA A 529 10.39 6.48 15.99
N ALA A 530 9.62 5.45 16.34
CA ALA A 530 8.44 5.57 17.19
C ALA A 530 8.77 6.08 18.63
N ASP A 531 10.02 6.00 19.06
CA ASP A 531 10.43 6.59 20.34
C ASP A 531 10.31 8.13 20.36
N SER A 532 10.25 8.76 19.18
CA SER A 532 10.06 10.21 19.05
C SER A 532 8.58 10.65 19.12
N ILE A 533 7.63 9.70 19.12
CA ILE A 533 6.19 10.02 19.13
C ILE A 533 5.81 10.76 20.42
N LYS A 534 5.19 11.93 20.25
CA LYS A 534 4.69 12.78 21.34
C LYS A 534 3.16 12.86 21.28
N GLU A 535 2.55 13.44 22.30
CA GLU A 535 1.08 13.56 22.41
C GLU A 535 0.41 14.18 21.18
N ASN A 536 1.06 15.15 20.54
CA ASN A 536 0.54 15.85 19.35
C ASN A 536 1.19 15.38 18.05
N HIS A 537 1.62 14.14 17.99
CA HIS A 537 2.32 13.59 16.82
C HIS A 537 1.40 13.57 15.58
N ASP A 538 1.86 14.16 14.49
CA ASP A 538 1.12 14.16 13.22
C ASP A 538 1.69 13.09 12.28
N PHE A 539 1.03 11.94 12.26
CA PHE A 539 1.40 10.80 11.41
C PHE A 539 1.41 11.16 9.92
N SER A 540 0.62 12.14 9.51
CA SER A 540 0.55 12.52 8.08
C SER A 540 1.80 13.26 7.60
N PHE A 541 2.60 13.83 8.52
CA PHE A 541 3.87 14.49 8.19
C PHE A 541 5.09 13.68 8.64
N LEU A 542 5.00 13.01 9.77
CA LEU A 542 6.15 12.37 10.43
C LEU A 542 6.11 10.84 10.33
N GLY A 543 5.03 10.27 9.79
CA GLY A 543 4.86 8.82 9.79
C GLY A 543 4.95 8.28 11.22
N TYR A 544 5.70 7.21 11.40
CA TYR A 544 5.91 6.60 12.70
C TYR A 544 6.99 7.30 13.55
N GLY A 545 7.45 8.48 13.13
CA GLY A 545 8.37 9.30 13.91
C GLY A 545 9.70 9.58 13.25
N VAL A 546 10.64 10.11 14.05
CA VAL A 546 11.97 10.55 13.59
C VAL A 546 13.00 9.49 13.96
N VAL A 547 13.74 9.00 12.97
CA VAL A 547 14.75 7.96 13.17
C VAL A 547 15.93 8.54 13.95
N PRO A 548 16.48 7.83 14.95
CA PRO A 548 17.68 8.28 15.68
C PRO A 548 18.88 8.47 14.76
N ILE A 549 19.76 9.41 15.12
CA ILE A 549 20.96 9.71 14.33
C ILE A 549 21.89 8.49 14.34
N LYS A 550 22.25 7.99 15.53
CA LYS A 550 23.20 6.89 15.65
C LYS A 550 22.57 5.54 15.37
N ILE A 551 23.22 4.75 14.52
CA ILE A 551 22.78 3.39 14.20
C ILE A 551 22.72 2.51 15.47
N ASN A 552 23.59 2.77 16.42
CA ASN A 552 23.63 2.04 17.70
C ASN A 552 22.30 2.16 18.47
N ASP A 553 21.60 3.29 18.39
CA ASP A 553 20.31 3.48 19.05
C ASP A 553 19.20 2.64 18.41
N ILE A 554 19.43 2.15 17.20
CA ILE A 554 18.52 1.27 16.47
C ILE A 554 18.79 -0.21 16.81
N VAL A 555 20.09 -0.61 16.77
CA VAL A 555 20.47 -2.03 16.82
C VAL A 555 20.82 -2.55 18.22
N TYR A 556 20.93 -1.68 19.22
CA TYR A 556 21.20 -2.12 20.58
C TYR A 556 20.03 -1.76 21.52
N ALA A 557 19.85 -2.57 22.53
CA ALA A 557 18.95 -2.29 23.65
C ALA A 557 19.69 -1.50 24.71
N LYS A 558 19.02 -0.57 25.37
CA LYS A 558 19.53 0.14 26.55
C LYS A 558 19.58 -0.82 27.74
N ASP A 559 20.26 -0.45 28.81
CA ASP A 559 20.44 -1.32 29.99
C ASP A 559 19.10 -1.70 30.67
N ASN A 560 18.08 -0.86 30.50
CA ASN A 560 16.75 -1.09 31.06
C ASN A 560 15.73 -1.58 30.01
N GLU A 561 16.22 -2.07 28.86
CA GLU A 561 15.38 -2.54 27.76
C GLU A 561 15.71 -3.98 27.37
N ILE A 562 14.71 -4.70 26.92
CA ILE A 562 14.84 -5.94 26.19
C ILE A 562 14.29 -5.68 24.78
N LYS A 563 15.13 -5.90 23.78
CA LYS A 563 14.78 -5.71 22.37
C LYS A 563 15.02 -7.02 21.62
N PHE A 564 14.03 -7.48 20.89
CA PHE A 564 14.15 -8.71 20.12
C PHE A 564 13.41 -8.57 18.78
N PHE A 565 13.73 -9.47 17.86
CA PHE A 565 13.03 -9.57 16.59
C PHE A 565 12.78 -11.04 16.24
N ILE A 566 11.81 -11.24 15.40
CA ILE A 566 11.43 -12.53 14.82
C ILE A 566 11.34 -12.33 13.31
N ASN A 567 11.93 -13.23 12.54
CA ASN A 567 11.87 -13.22 11.09
C ASN A 567 11.37 -14.57 10.61
N GLY A 568 10.41 -14.59 9.69
CA GLY A 568 9.83 -15.83 9.22
C GLY A 568 8.79 -15.63 8.13
N SER A 569 8.08 -16.68 7.79
CA SER A 569 6.99 -16.66 6.82
C SER A 569 5.74 -17.30 7.42
N ILE A 570 4.59 -16.84 6.97
CA ILE A 570 3.30 -17.32 7.45
C ILE A 570 2.38 -17.54 6.24
N SER A 571 1.62 -18.64 6.27
CA SER A 571 0.69 -18.98 5.19
C SER A 571 -0.73 -18.59 5.55
N GLU A 572 -1.60 -18.60 4.56
CA GLU A 572 -3.02 -18.29 4.73
C GLU A 572 -3.67 -19.19 5.80
N TYR A 573 -4.38 -18.57 6.73
CA TYR A 573 -5.04 -19.21 7.88
C TYR A 573 -4.09 -19.86 8.89
N GLU A 574 -2.81 -19.53 8.85
CA GLU A 574 -1.86 -19.90 9.90
C GLU A 574 -1.81 -18.81 10.98
N THR A 575 -1.64 -19.26 12.21
CA THR A 575 -1.32 -18.39 13.35
C THR A 575 0.08 -18.76 13.82
N TYR A 576 0.96 -17.78 13.85
CA TYR A 576 2.28 -17.90 14.44
C TYR A 576 2.21 -17.46 15.89
N THR A 577 2.74 -18.26 16.81
CA THR A 577 2.80 -17.91 18.24
C THR A 577 4.19 -18.13 18.79
N HIS A 578 4.69 -17.18 19.57
CA HIS A 578 5.94 -17.28 20.29
C HIS A 578 5.73 -16.82 21.74
N THR A 579 6.29 -17.58 22.67
CA THR A 579 6.20 -17.28 24.10
C THR A 579 7.58 -16.97 24.65
N ILE A 580 7.72 -15.89 25.38
CA ILE A 580 8.98 -15.46 25.94
C ILE A 580 8.85 -15.15 27.44
N PRO A 581 9.83 -15.54 28.26
CA PRO A 581 9.87 -15.10 29.64
C PRO A 581 10.33 -13.64 29.69
N ILE A 582 9.57 -12.79 30.34
CA ILE A 582 9.92 -11.38 30.54
C ILE A 582 10.29 -11.20 32.02
N PRO A 583 11.46 -10.64 32.33
CA PRO A 583 11.86 -10.40 33.70
C PRO A 583 10.81 -9.62 34.49
N THR A 584 10.61 -10.01 35.72
CA THR A 584 9.68 -9.33 36.64
C THR A 584 10.41 -8.85 37.87
N GLU A 585 9.97 -7.73 38.40
CA GLU A 585 10.41 -7.20 39.69
C GLU A 585 9.21 -7.09 40.60
N THR A 586 9.26 -7.69 41.78
CA THR A 586 8.15 -7.71 42.74
C THR A 586 6.81 -8.11 42.10
N ASN A 587 6.81 -9.18 41.29
CA ASN A 587 5.64 -9.69 40.56
C ASN A 587 5.02 -8.67 39.61
N LYS A 588 5.84 -7.78 39.02
CA LYS A 588 5.38 -6.81 38.05
C LYS A 588 6.24 -6.85 36.78
N HIS A 589 5.60 -6.74 35.66
CA HIS A 589 6.25 -6.64 34.34
C HIS A 589 6.72 -5.22 34.05
N PRO A 590 7.56 -5.03 33.01
CA PRO A 590 8.00 -3.70 32.58
C PRO A 590 6.85 -2.72 32.38
N TYR A 591 7.15 -1.44 32.58
CA TYR A 591 6.19 -0.34 32.46
C TYR A 591 5.68 -0.16 31.04
N LEU A 592 6.59 -0.27 30.06
CA LEU A 592 6.32 0.09 28.69
C LEU A 592 6.64 -1.08 27.76
N ALA A 593 5.82 -1.24 26.74
CA ALA A 593 6.03 -2.26 25.73
C ALA A 593 5.59 -1.72 24.36
N LYS A 594 6.25 -2.18 23.31
CA LYS A 594 5.86 -1.88 21.93
C LYS A 594 6.26 -3.04 21.01
N ALA A 595 5.53 -3.18 19.92
CA ALA A 595 5.83 -4.17 18.88
C ALA A 595 5.56 -3.57 17.49
N THR A 596 6.37 -3.96 16.53
CA THR A 596 6.28 -3.52 15.14
C THR A 596 6.35 -4.71 14.22
N LEU A 597 5.42 -4.79 13.28
CA LEU A 597 5.38 -5.80 12.21
C LEU A 597 5.56 -5.08 10.87
N SER A 598 6.37 -5.66 9.99
CA SER A 598 6.49 -5.20 8.60
C SER A 598 6.53 -6.41 7.66
N TYR A 599 5.82 -6.31 6.55
CA TYR A 599 5.83 -7.33 5.49
C TYR A 599 5.63 -6.65 4.13
N PHE A 600 5.94 -7.38 3.05
CA PHE A 600 5.90 -6.87 1.67
C PHE A 600 4.85 -7.66 0.88
N PRO A 601 3.59 -7.23 0.91
CA PRO A 601 2.53 -7.92 0.17
C PRO A 601 2.66 -7.70 -1.33
N GLN A 602 2.14 -8.64 -2.09
CA GLN A 602 1.85 -8.42 -3.49
C GLN A 602 0.66 -7.46 -3.58
N CYS A 603 0.80 -6.41 -4.37
CA CYS A 603 -0.19 -5.35 -4.49
C CYS A 603 -0.89 -5.41 -5.84
N SER A 604 -2.13 -4.91 -5.90
CA SER A 604 -2.89 -4.88 -7.16
C SER A 604 -3.55 -3.52 -7.37
N ARG A 605 -3.07 -2.77 -8.33
CA ARG A 605 -3.59 -1.45 -8.65
C ARG A 605 -5.08 -1.47 -8.99
N ASN A 606 -5.58 -2.57 -9.54
CA ASN A 606 -7.00 -2.72 -9.88
C ASN A 606 -7.89 -3.06 -8.68
N GLN A 607 -7.31 -3.25 -7.49
CA GLN A 607 -8.04 -3.56 -6.27
C GLN A 607 -8.01 -2.40 -5.27
N GLY A 608 -8.65 -1.29 -5.60
CA GLY A 608 -8.60 -0.04 -4.83
C GLY A 608 -8.58 -0.21 -3.30
N VAL A 609 -9.71 -0.59 -2.67
CA VAL A 609 -9.78 -0.72 -1.20
C VAL A 609 -8.99 -1.91 -0.64
N ASP A 610 -8.68 -2.90 -1.48
CA ASP A 610 -7.93 -4.09 -1.09
C ASP A 610 -6.59 -4.15 -1.83
N TYR A 611 -5.94 -3.01 -1.96
CA TYR A 611 -4.71 -2.88 -2.74
C TYR A 611 -3.65 -3.92 -2.33
N THR A 612 -3.46 -4.14 -1.03
CA THR A 612 -2.48 -5.11 -0.51
C THR A 612 -3.01 -6.55 -0.51
N ASN A 613 -4.32 -6.73 -0.45
CA ASN A 613 -5.01 -8.03 -0.46
C ASN A 613 -4.53 -9.04 0.61
N VAL A 614 -3.74 -8.60 1.58
CA VAL A 614 -3.22 -9.44 2.68
C VAL A 614 -3.41 -8.71 4.00
N GLU A 615 -3.85 -9.42 5.02
CA GLU A 615 -4.00 -8.89 6.37
C GLU A 615 -3.26 -9.78 7.36
N LEU A 616 -2.39 -9.19 8.15
CA LEU A 616 -1.78 -9.82 9.33
C LEU A 616 -2.19 -9.01 10.57
N ASP A 617 -2.66 -9.69 11.60
CA ASP A 617 -3.03 -9.04 12.85
C ASP A 617 -1.96 -9.32 13.90
N LEU A 618 -1.52 -8.27 14.61
CA LEU A 618 -0.39 -8.33 15.53
C LEU A 618 -0.89 -8.24 16.98
N HIS A 619 -0.55 -9.26 17.77
CA HIS A 619 -0.82 -9.31 19.20
C HIS A 619 0.48 -9.45 19.98
N PHE A 620 0.64 -8.69 21.03
CA PHE A 620 1.79 -8.77 21.94
C PHE A 620 1.35 -8.37 23.35
N GLY A 621 1.64 -9.21 24.33
CA GLY A 621 1.24 -8.91 25.70
C GLY A 621 1.41 -10.09 26.64
N ARG A 622 0.92 -9.94 27.88
CA ARG A 622 0.97 -10.98 28.90
C ARG A 622 0.09 -12.16 28.52
N ILE A 623 0.50 -13.34 28.93
CA ILE A 623 -0.33 -14.53 28.74
C ILE A 623 -1.24 -14.71 29.97
N ASP A 624 -2.52 -14.80 29.73
CA ASP A 624 -3.54 -15.18 30.74
C ASP A 624 -3.47 -16.70 30.89
N GLU A 625 -3.01 -17.16 32.04
CA GLU A 625 -2.80 -18.62 32.27
C GLU A 625 -4.10 -19.41 32.24
N ASP A 626 -5.18 -18.83 32.74
CA ASP A 626 -6.47 -19.52 32.81
C ASP A 626 -7.05 -19.72 31.40
N LYS A 627 -6.94 -18.71 30.56
CA LYS A 627 -7.50 -18.70 29.19
C LYS A 627 -6.49 -19.12 28.12
N LYS A 628 -5.20 -19.18 28.46
CA LYS A 628 -4.09 -19.42 27.53
C LYS A 628 -4.12 -18.45 26.33
N SER A 629 -4.55 -17.22 26.56
CA SER A 629 -4.68 -16.17 25.55
C SER A 629 -3.76 -15.00 25.86
N ILE A 630 -3.41 -14.25 24.82
CA ILE A 630 -2.56 -13.06 24.96
C ILE A 630 -3.46 -11.87 25.30
N ILE A 631 -3.17 -11.19 26.43
CA ILE A 631 -3.77 -9.89 26.74
C ILE A 631 -2.91 -8.84 26.05
N SER A 632 -3.29 -8.48 24.84
CA SER A 632 -2.49 -7.60 23.99
C SER A 632 -2.42 -6.17 24.55
N ILE A 633 -1.27 -5.52 24.39
CA ILE A 633 -1.04 -4.14 24.85
C ILE A 633 -1.88 -3.11 24.08
N ASN A 634 -2.30 -3.43 22.88
CA ASN A 634 -3.09 -2.51 22.05
C ASN A 634 -4.60 -2.58 22.31
N ASN A 635 -5.04 -3.43 23.22
CA ASN A 635 -6.47 -3.69 23.40
C ASN A 635 -7.14 -3.93 22.05
N ASN A 636 -6.48 -4.72 21.20
CA ASN A 636 -7.00 -5.00 19.85
C ASN A 636 -8.35 -5.72 19.98
N LEU A 637 -9.41 -4.98 19.69
CA LEU A 637 -10.78 -5.42 19.85
C LEU A 637 -11.37 -5.96 18.53
N GLN A 638 -10.53 -6.15 17.52
CA GLN A 638 -10.99 -6.64 16.22
C GLN A 638 -11.70 -8.00 16.35
N ASP A 639 -11.25 -8.82 17.29
CA ASP A 639 -11.80 -10.15 17.55
C ASP A 639 -12.81 -10.18 18.69
N GLU A 640 -13.11 -9.07 19.33
CA GLU A 640 -14.01 -9.03 20.46
C GLU A 640 -15.43 -8.60 20.09
N ASP A 641 -16.42 -9.26 20.68
CA ASP A 641 -17.85 -9.01 20.44
C ASP A 641 -18.27 -7.55 20.66
N LYS A 642 -17.51 -6.80 21.44
CA LYS A 642 -17.83 -5.41 21.80
C LYS A 642 -17.69 -4.42 20.62
N MET A 643 -16.96 -4.79 19.57
CA MET A 643 -16.71 -3.93 18.42
C MET A 643 -17.46 -4.35 17.14
N LEU A 644 -18.41 -5.26 17.28
CA LEU A 644 -19.20 -5.79 16.15
C LEU A 644 -20.00 -4.75 15.37
N ASN A 645 -20.09 -3.52 15.87
CA ASN A 645 -20.90 -2.47 15.23
C ASN A 645 -20.08 -1.49 14.37
N LEU A 646 -18.76 -1.67 14.25
CA LEU A 646 -17.96 -0.83 13.37
C LEU A 646 -18.16 -1.24 11.91
N PHE A 647 -18.40 -0.25 11.07
CA PHE A 647 -18.38 -0.46 9.63
C PHE A 647 -16.93 -0.75 9.17
N GLU A 648 -16.79 -1.48 8.08
CA GLU A 648 -15.49 -1.87 7.54
C GLU A 648 -14.56 -0.66 7.31
N GLY A 649 -15.10 0.45 6.81
CA GLY A 649 -14.33 1.67 6.59
C GLY A 649 -13.75 2.24 7.89
N ASP A 650 -14.52 2.22 8.97
CA ASP A 650 -14.06 2.68 10.29
C ASP A 650 -13.04 1.71 10.88
N ALA A 651 -13.28 0.40 10.72
CA ALA A 651 -12.36 -0.64 11.19
C ALA A 651 -11.00 -0.54 10.49
N ARG A 652 -10.99 -0.25 9.19
CA ARG A 652 -9.74 -0.05 8.43
C ARG A 652 -8.90 1.09 9.00
N ASN A 653 -9.56 2.19 9.35
CA ASN A 653 -8.87 3.34 9.95
C ASN A 653 -8.43 3.05 11.39
N TYR A 654 -9.31 2.46 12.19
CA TYR A 654 -9.08 2.28 13.63
C TYR A 654 -8.01 1.20 13.90
N PHE A 655 -8.10 0.05 13.22
CA PHE A 655 -7.20 -1.09 13.43
C PHE A 655 -6.06 -1.14 12.40
N ARG A 656 -5.96 -0.17 11.50
CA ARG A 656 -4.98 -0.19 10.41
C ARG A 656 -5.09 -1.45 9.57
N LYS A 657 -6.31 -1.91 9.38
CA LYS A 657 -6.60 -3.14 8.61
C LYS A 657 -6.07 -3.01 7.17
N TRP A 658 -5.44 -4.08 6.68
CA TRP A 658 -4.80 -4.16 5.35
C TRP A 658 -3.48 -3.39 5.23
N ASP A 659 -3.03 -2.69 6.29
CA ASP A 659 -1.73 -2.03 6.30
C ASP A 659 -0.61 -3.07 6.44
N ASN A 660 0.47 -2.89 5.69
CA ASN A 660 1.65 -3.79 5.74
C ASN A 660 2.63 -3.41 6.86
N ILE A 661 2.29 -2.40 7.64
CA ILE A 661 3.02 -2.00 8.85
C ILE A 661 2.03 -1.96 9.99
N LYS A 662 2.29 -2.75 11.05
CA LYS A 662 1.51 -2.70 12.28
C LYS A 662 2.43 -2.24 13.41
N TYR A 663 2.01 -1.21 14.10
CA TYR A 663 2.71 -0.68 15.28
C TYR A 663 1.74 -0.61 16.44
N ILE A 664 2.09 -1.27 17.52
CA ILE A 664 1.31 -1.24 18.77
C ILE A 664 2.23 -0.82 19.91
N SER A 665 1.72 0.02 20.80
CA SER A 665 2.52 0.59 21.90
C SER A 665 1.63 1.10 23.02
N ASP A 666 2.11 0.97 24.22
CA ASP A 666 1.53 1.63 25.38
C ASP A 666 2.34 2.86 25.85
N TYR A 667 3.35 3.26 25.08
CA TYR A 667 4.17 4.45 25.39
C TYR A 667 3.35 5.75 25.49
N SER A 668 2.25 5.82 24.76
CA SER A 668 1.41 7.02 24.71
C SER A 668 0.35 7.07 25.83
N LEU A 669 0.24 6.03 26.63
CA LEU A 669 -0.77 6.00 27.69
C LEU A 669 -0.36 6.87 28.89
N LYS A 670 -1.26 7.74 29.34
CA LYS A 670 -1.06 8.52 30.54
C LYS A 670 -1.17 7.60 31.79
N ASN A 671 -0.34 7.83 32.79
CA ASN A 671 -0.37 7.10 34.06
C ASN A 671 -0.14 5.58 33.90
N VAL A 672 0.82 5.23 33.04
CA VAL A 672 1.21 3.82 32.87
C VAL A 672 1.71 3.26 34.19
N LYS A 673 1.13 2.16 34.63
CA LYS A 673 1.52 1.45 35.86
C LYS A 673 2.18 0.13 35.50
N PRO A 674 3.11 -0.36 36.33
CA PRO A 674 3.68 -1.69 36.11
C PRO A 674 2.57 -2.73 36.04
N ARG A 675 2.63 -3.59 35.06
CA ARG A 675 1.63 -4.66 34.88
C ARG A 675 1.90 -5.78 35.87
N LYS A 676 0.85 -6.25 36.56
CA LYS A 676 0.93 -7.42 37.40
C LYS A 676 1.35 -8.63 36.56
N ALA A 677 2.35 -9.37 37.01
CA ALA A 677 2.72 -10.65 36.42
C ALA A 677 1.69 -11.72 36.81
N TYR A 678 1.41 -12.60 35.88
CA TYR A 678 0.59 -13.79 36.13
C TYR A 678 1.53 -15.00 36.04
N GLY A 679 1.37 -15.94 36.95
CA GLY A 679 2.12 -17.19 36.96
C GLY A 679 3.65 -16.97 36.81
N ASP A 680 4.22 -17.63 35.79
CA ASP A 680 5.67 -17.62 35.55
C ASP A 680 6.18 -16.37 34.81
N GLY A 681 5.31 -15.39 34.56
CA GLY A 681 5.71 -14.12 33.94
C GLY A 681 5.98 -14.19 32.44
N PHE A 682 5.26 -15.05 31.73
CA PHE A 682 5.41 -15.15 30.27
C PHE A 682 4.60 -14.12 29.51
N TRP A 683 5.20 -13.61 28.46
CA TRP A 683 4.52 -12.84 27.43
C TRP A 683 4.40 -13.63 26.15
N GLY A 684 3.36 -13.34 25.39
CA GLY A 684 3.12 -13.95 24.09
C GLY A 684 3.16 -12.93 22.98
N PHE A 685 3.61 -13.40 21.84
CA PHE A 685 3.57 -12.69 20.56
C PHE A 685 2.80 -13.58 19.59
N SER A 686 1.85 -13.01 18.86
CA SER A 686 1.07 -13.77 17.89
C SER A 686 0.76 -12.93 16.65
N LEU A 687 0.78 -13.60 15.51
CA LEU A 687 0.36 -13.06 14.22
C LEU A 687 -0.76 -13.91 13.64
#